data_85a8e11945dda0e144d8e7d7f3503cc7
#
_entry.id   85a8e11945dda0e144d8e7d7f3503cc7
#
_cell.length_a   1.000
_cell.length_b   1.000
_cell.length_c   1.000
_cell.angle_alpha   90.00
_cell.angle_beta   90.00
_cell.angle_gamma   90.00
#
_symmetry.space_group_name_H-M   'P 1'
#
loop_
_entity.id
_entity.type
_entity.pdbx_description
1 polymer ?
#
loop_
_entity_poly.entity_id
_entity_poly.type
_entity_poly.pdbx_seq_one_letter_code
_entity_poly.pdbx_strand_id
1 'polypeptide(L)'
;MLRWSIPALLSLPILLADIPFKVPEGFRITEYASDSLTHDTWALTISEEGKVAVSGPGYIKVLLDTDEDGVADRSHMVFDKAQNPHGLLWTGEDLLSVQPKGIFLHRPPEEGVLPGSDPELFYKLPGGGGEHGPHGIRQGPDGWFYVACGNNTRIGRDNITTANSPIENPSQGTILRISPDGKQSEVVAHGFRNQYDLAFNQHGHLFTFDSDGERDHQLPWYSYCRVFHVRVGGHHGWLLPGHQRSFNRPPYFFDSVDRLGEIDRGSPTGVEVYRHTQFPRRYRDGLFFACWTYGRVYFTPLTPKGDSYQRHEPETFLEPAGNLGFAPSDLAVHPLTGDLFVSVGGRGTRGAVYRVSYPEGQKAATPVAFYETAQNWSPHEDRIPEVPALSPAQALSLFEKAKDSSTRITAIRHLMLAMGDISTNEARRRIDAGYTANNPDALAEEIRRKAISVLPSAFRSDRPGDPQQYEIARLLAMLGADTREAMEIVAAAIATTSHPTHDAHYLFCLAQMPGPREALRADLAAAFLGIDRKLRKARLLTDRNWSVNLKDALQAQLNFDPATASSMAQSGDIPPASAHLLSLLAKDQQSSAAATMSRAETGWAREGIAFVEKYLPSGDLPRLLPAFRRAWEKEPPLRPHLVNF
;
A
#
# COMPACT_ATOMS: atom_id res chain seq x y z
N MET A 1 22.31 -50.96 59.12
CA MET A 1 22.56 -50.34 57.83
C MET A 1 21.20 -50.03 57.23
N LEU A 2 20.69 -48.79 57.40
CA LEU A 2 19.45 -48.33 56.78
C LEU A 2 19.83 -47.68 55.46
N ARG A 3 19.32 -48.21 54.32
CA ARG A 3 19.40 -47.58 53.00
C ARG A 3 18.24 -46.63 52.89
N TRP A 4 18.53 -45.36 52.74
CA TRP A 4 17.56 -44.32 52.31
C TRP A 4 17.44 -44.36 50.82
N SER A 5 16.22 -44.63 50.27
CA SER A 5 15.86 -44.49 48.88
C SER A 5 15.44 -43.07 48.67
N ILE A 6 16.12 -42.34 47.76
CA ILE A 6 15.73 -41.02 47.24
C ILE A 6 14.62 -41.25 46.24
N PRO A 7 13.43 -40.59 46.37
CA PRO A 7 12.41 -40.67 45.36
C PRO A 7 12.87 -39.85 44.13
N ALA A 8 12.81 -40.46 42.93
CA ALA A 8 12.98 -39.78 41.67
C ALA A 8 11.88 -38.73 41.52
N LEU A 9 12.25 -37.46 41.41
CA LEU A 9 11.38 -36.39 40.98
C LEU A 9 10.98 -36.68 39.52
N LEU A 10 9.75 -37.12 39.34
CA LEU A 10 9.07 -37.12 38.04
C LEU A 10 8.90 -35.66 37.63
N SER A 11 9.67 -35.20 36.63
CA SER A 11 9.39 -33.95 35.93
C SER A 11 8.07 -34.14 35.21
N LEU A 12 6.99 -33.55 35.71
CA LEU A 12 5.76 -33.37 34.96
C LEU A 12 6.08 -32.49 33.77
N PRO A 13 5.69 -32.89 32.55
CA PRO A 13 5.75 -31.98 31.41
C PRO A 13 4.84 -30.79 31.75
N ILE A 14 5.38 -29.59 31.74
CA ILE A 14 4.60 -28.37 31.75
C ILE A 14 3.73 -28.45 30.49
N LEU A 15 2.43 -28.67 30.66
CA LEU A 15 1.46 -28.44 29.59
C LEU A 15 1.53 -26.94 29.24
N LEU A 16 2.30 -26.61 28.21
CA LEU A 16 2.21 -25.31 27.55
C LEU A 16 0.75 -25.19 27.09
N ALA A 17 0.02 -24.25 27.67
CA ALA A 17 -1.35 -23.94 27.26
C ALA A 17 -1.34 -23.73 25.76
N ASP A 18 -2.24 -24.39 25.04
CA ASP A 18 -2.39 -24.18 23.60
C ASP A 18 -2.57 -22.68 23.33
N ILE A 19 -1.54 -22.05 22.77
CA ILE A 19 -1.63 -20.65 22.38
C ILE A 19 -2.66 -20.61 21.24
N PRO A 20 -3.71 -19.77 21.34
CA PRO A 20 -4.83 -19.82 20.43
C PRO A 20 -4.50 -19.18 19.07
N PHE A 21 -3.67 -19.87 18.30
CA PHE A 21 -3.36 -19.50 16.91
C PHE A 21 -3.80 -20.57 15.93
N LYS A 22 -4.12 -20.13 14.72
CA LYS A 22 -4.28 -20.99 13.56
C LYS A 22 -3.00 -20.95 12.75
N VAL A 23 -2.38 -22.11 12.58
CA VAL A 23 -1.22 -22.36 11.70
C VAL A 23 -1.51 -23.60 10.86
N PRO A 24 -0.82 -23.81 9.73
CA PRO A 24 -0.96 -25.03 8.93
C PRO A 24 -0.63 -26.30 9.75
N GLU A 25 -1.19 -27.42 9.33
CA GLU A 25 -0.98 -28.72 9.99
C GLU A 25 0.52 -29.06 10.10
N GLY A 26 0.91 -29.60 11.25
CA GLY A 26 2.29 -29.98 11.56
C GLY A 26 3.15 -28.84 12.13
N PHE A 27 2.70 -27.60 12.09
CA PHE A 27 3.39 -26.49 12.74
C PHE A 27 2.99 -26.34 14.21
N ARG A 28 3.92 -25.85 15.02
CA ARG A 28 3.71 -25.46 16.41
C ARG A 28 4.12 -24.01 16.60
N ILE A 29 3.42 -23.33 17.51
CA ILE A 29 3.75 -21.97 17.93
C ILE A 29 3.98 -21.96 19.44
N THR A 30 5.06 -21.29 19.87
CA THR A 30 5.39 -21.07 21.29
C THR A 30 5.68 -19.59 21.50
N GLU A 31 5.36 -19.08 22.68
CA GLU A 31 5.81 -17.74 23.10
C GLU A 31 7.26 -17.84 23.55
N TYR A 32 8.19 -17.32 22.74
CA TYR A 32 9.62 -17.31 23.03
C TYR A 32 9.96 -16.25 24.08
N ALA A 33 9.35 -15.08 24.01
CA ALA A 33 9.50 -14.03 25.00
C ALA A 33 8.17 -13.30 25.23
N SER A 34 7.83 -13.10 26.51
CA SER A 34 6.61 -12.42 26.93
C SER A 34 6.80 -10.90 27.04
N ASP A 35 5.71 -10.18 27.26
CA ASP A 35 5.68 -8.71 27.46
C ASP A 35 6.61 -8.22 28.59
N SER A 36 6.89 -9.06 29.58
CA SER A 36 7.82 -8.72 30.65
C SER A 36 9.26 -8.50 30.18
N LEU A 37 9.66 -9.16 29.09
CA LEU A 37 10.98 -9.02 28.46
C LEU A 37 10.97 -8.08 27.27
N THR A 38 9.85 -8.05 26.50
CA THR A 38 9.75 -7.45 25.18
C THR A 38 8.57 -6.48 25.07
N HIS A 39 8.57 -5.43 25.83
CA HIS A 39 7.51 -4.42 25.81
C HIS A 39 7.37 -3.73 24.43
N ASP A 40 6.18 -3.81 23.80
CA ASP A 40 5.85 -3.10 22.53
C ASP A 40 6.94 -3.24 21.46
N THR A 41 7.20 -4.46 20.99
CA THR A 41 8.33 -4.79 20.11
C THR A 41 8.10 -4.32 18.67
N TRP A 42 9.10 -3.65 18.07
CA TRP A 42 9.01 -3.08 16.73
C TRP A 42 9.87 -3.79 15.68
N ALA A 43 11.10 -4.16 16.04
CA ALA A 43 12.00 -4.88 15.15
C ALA A 43 12.63 -6.08 15.84
N LEU A 44 13.01 -7.05 15.03
CA LEU A 44 13.60 -8.33 15.44
C LEU A 44 14.75 -8.70 14.49
N THR A 45 15.85 -9.20 15.03
CA THR A 45 16.93 -9.78 14.24
C THR A 45 17.59 -10.93 14.99
N ILE A 46 18.15 -11.91 14.28
CA ILE A 46 18.82 -13.07 14.85
C ILE A 46 20.22 -13.21 14.25
N SER A 47 21.26 -13.31 15.10
CA SER A 47 22.64 -13.49 14.65
C SER A 47 22.87 -14.89 14.07
N GLU A 48 23.99 -15.09 13.39
CA GLU A 48 24.39 -16.42 12.87
C GLU A 48 24.54 -17.47 13.99
N GLU A 49 24.88 -17.04 15.20
CA GLU A 49 24.96 -17.89 16.40
C GLU A 49 23.61 -18.06 17.12
N GLY A 50 22.53 -17.46 16.63
CA GLY A 50 21.20 -17.59 17.20
C GLY A 50 20.86 -16.56 18.30
N LYS A 51 21.65 -15.49 18.46
CA LYS A 51 21.34 -14.41 19.42
C LYS A 51 20.15 -13.59 18.92
N VAL A 52 19.07 -13.55 19.66
CA VAL A 52 17.84 -12.84 19.30
C VAL A 52 17.88 -11.43 19.88
N ALA A 53 17.88 -10.42 19.01
CA ALA A 53 17.78 -9.01 19.41
C ALA A 53 16.44 -8.41 19.01
N VAL A 54 15.89 -7.55 19.87
CA VAL A 54 14.61 -6.86 19.70
C VAL A 54 14.72 -5.39 20.05
N SER A 55 13.86 -4.58 19.45
CA SER A 55 13.73 -3.16 19.78
C SER A 55 12.28 -2.75 19.98
N GLY A 56 12.11 -1.65 20.71
CA GLY A 56 10.80 -1.03 20.95
C GLY A 56 10.98 0.40 21.47
N PRO A 57 9.92 1.00 22.06
CA PRO A 57 9.96 2.40 22.51
C PRO A 57 11.07 2.62 23.55
N GLY A 58 12.15 3.28 23.12
CA GLY A 58 13.26 3.66 24.01
C GLY A 58 14.27 2.56 24.31
N TYR A 59 14.18 1.38 23.71
CA TYR A 59 15.09 0.30 24.03
C TYR A 59 15.56 -0.53 22.83
N ILE A 60 16.74 -1.13 23.00
CA ILE A 60 17.27 -2.26 22.21
C ILE A 60 17.77 -3.29 23.20
N LYS A 61 17.38 -4.56 23.03
CA LYS A 61 17.72 -5.66 23.94
C LYS A 61 18.13 -6.91 23.16
N VAL A 62 18.98 -7.74 23.79
CA VAL A 62 19.21 -9.13 23.40
C VAL A 62 18.43 -10.02 24.37
N LEU A 63 17.64 -10.93 23.86
CA LEU A 63 16.88 -11.93 24.62
C LEU A 63 17.77 -13.15 24.89
N LEU A 64 17.73 -13.66 26.09
CA LEU A 64 18.57 -14.77 26.56
C LEU A 64 17.69 -15.92 27.04
N ASP A 65 17.95 -17.10 26.51
CA ASP A 65 17.43 -18.39 26.94
C ASP A 65 18.60 -19.08 27.72
N THR A 66 18.65 -18.88 29.03
CA THR A 66 19.83 -19.27 29.82
C THR A 66 19.78 -20.72 30.32
N ASP A 67 18.63 -21.38 30.25
CA ASP A 67 18.43 -22.77 30.59
C ASP A 67 18.18 -23.69 29.38
N GLU A 68 18.25 -23.11 28.16
CA GLU A 68 18.14 -23.80 26.86
C GLU A 68 16.81 -24.56 26.66
N ASP A 69 15.72 -24.08 27.30
CA ASP A 69 14.40 -24.71 27.19
C ASP A 69 13.64 -24.23 25.93
N GLY A 70 14.19 -23.23 25.23
CA GLY A 70 13.65 -22.64 24.03
C GLY A 70 12.69 -21.46 24.29
N VAL A 71 12.72 -20.89 25.50
CA VAL A 71 12.03 -19.69 25.95
C VAL A 71 13.03 -18.74 26.61
N ALA A 72 13.00 -17.48 26.24
CA ALA A 72 13.86 -16.48 26.85
C ALA A 72 13.41 -16.18 28.30
N ASP A 73 14.33 -16.30 29.24
CA ASP A 73 14.13 -16.05 30.67
C ASP A 73 14.74 -14.72 31.14
N ARG A 74 15.65 -14.14 30.36
CA ARG A 74 16.33 -12.88 30.65
C ARG A 74 16.48 -12.00 29.41
N SER A 75 16.88 -10.75 29.63
CA SER A 75 17.30 -9.85 28.56
C SER A 75 18.52 -9.05 28.98
N HIS A 76 19.39 -8.78 28.01
CA HIS A 76 20.51 -7.84 28.12
C HIS A 76 20.13 -6.53 27.43
N MET A 77 20.25 -5.40 28.16
CA MET A 77 19.99 -4.08 27.60
C MET A 77 21.19 -3.59 26.79
N VAL A 78 21.03 -3.46 25.48
CA VAL A 78 22.04 -2.88 24.58
C VAL A 78 22.00 -1.36 24.67
N PHE A 79 20.81 -0.77 24.57
CA PHE A 79 20.65 0.70 24.61
C PHE A 79 19.26 1.07 25.13
N ASP A 80 19.19 1.98 26.12
CA ASP A 80 17.97 2.39 26.83
C ASP A 80 17.43 3.77 26.45
N LYS A 81 17.99 4.40 25.38
CA LYS A 81 17.60 5.74 24.88
C LYS A 81 17.36 5.74 23.37
N ALA A 82 17.07 4.59 22.79
CA ALA A 82 16.83 4.45 21.36
C ALA A 82 15.62 5.28 20.90
N GLN A 83 15.78 6.04 19.82
CA GLN A 83 14.70 6.87 19.27
C GLN A 83 14.03 6.15 18.10
N ASN A 84 12.85 5.57 18.32
CA ASN A 84 12.09 4.86 17.29
C ASN A 84 12.96 3.89 16.45
N PRO A 85 13.58 2.88 17.06
CA PRO A 85 14.44 1.92 16.38
C PRO A 85 13.58 0.89 15.63
N HIS A 86 13.28 1.15 14.36
CA HIS A 86 12.41 0.32 13.53
C HIS A 86 13.15 -0.72 12.68
N GLY A 87 14.45 -0.83 12.78
CA GLY A 87 15.24 -1.84 12.08
C GLY A 87 16.46 -2.23 12.90
N LEU A 88 16.76 -3.52 12.90
CA LEU A 88 17.91 -4.12 13.56
C LEU A 88 18.63 -5.09 12.61
N LEU A 89 19.96 -5.16 12.70
CA LEU A 89 20.75 -6.13 11.94
C LEU A 89 22.04 -6.47 12.70
N TRP A 90 22.28 -7.76 12.93
CA TRP A 90 23.57 -8.24 13.35
C TRP A 90 24.57 -8.21 12.20
N THR A 91 25.80 -7.77 12.47
CA THR A 91 26.93 -7.81 11.56
C THR A 91 28.15 -8.33 12.31
N GLY A 92 28.33 -9.65 12.30
CA GLY A 92 29.22 -10.35 13.20
C GLY A 92 28.77 -10.18 14.66
N GLU A 93 29.64 -9.68 15.53
CA GLU A 93 29.31 -9.41 16.94
C GLU A 93 28.66 -8.02 17.16
N ASP A 94 28.73 -7.13 16.16
CA ASP A 94 28.15 -5.80 16.21
C ASP A 94 26.66 -5.81 15.87
N LEU A 95 25.89 -4.85 16.40
CA LEU A 95 24.47 -4.67 16.12
C LEU A 95 24.20 -3.29 15.52
N LEU A 96 23.62 -3.24 14.32
CA LEU A 96 23.12 -2.02 13.71
C LEU A 96 21.68 -1.76 14.14
N SER A 97 21.35 -0.48 14.42
CA SER A 97 19.96 -0.04 14.63
C SER A 97 19.61 1.12 13.72
N VAL A 98 18.44 1.05 13.08
CA VAL A 98 17.89 2.09 12.20
C VAL A 98 16.97 2.98 13.01
N GLN A 99 17.31 4.26 13.09
CA GLN A 99 16.56 5.29 13.81
C GLN A 99 16.32 6.52 12.89
N PRO A 100 15.38 7.42 13.18
CA PRO A 100 15.02 8.53 12.27
C PRO A 100 16.17 9.39 11.77
N LYS A 101 17.20 9.59 12.60
CA LYS A 101 18.33 10.47 12.27
C LYS A 101 19.55 9.74 11.71
N GLY A 102 19.56 8.42 11.75
CA GLY A 102 20.70 7.64 11.29
C GLY A 102 20.62 6.17 11.61
N ILE A 103 21.62 5.47 11.13
CA ILE A 103 21.92 4.09 11.49
C ILE A 103 23.05 4.16 12.51
N PHE A 104 22.88 3.46 13.62
CA PHE A 104 23.81 3.47 14.73
C PHE A 104 24.39 2.08 14.93
N LEU A 105 25.69 2.02 15.20
CA LEU A 105 26.45 0.80 15.45
C LEU A 105 26.68 0.64 16.95
N HIS A 106 26.24 -0.48 17.50
CA HIS A 106 26.45 -0.89 18.88
C HIS A 106 27.50 -2.00 18.89
N ARG A 107 28.66 -1.71 19.50
CA ARG A 107 29.77 -2.66 19.59
C ARG A 107 29.81 -3.36 20.93
N PRO A 108 30.25 -4.62 20.99
CA PRO A 108 30.61 -5.24 22.24
C PRO A 108 31.84 -4.51 22.85
N PRO A 109 31.90 -4.36 24.20
CA PRO A 109 33.05 -3.75 24.85
C PRO A 109 34.33 -4.59 24.72
N GLU A 110 34.16 -5.92 24.60
CA GLU A 110 35.21 -6.92 24.43
C GLU A 110 34.68 -8.06 23.56
N GLU A 111 35.57 -8.83 22.91
CA GLU A 111 35.19 -10.02 22.13
C GLU A 111 34.41 -11.03 22.98
N GLY A 112 33.32 -11.58 22.46
CA GLY A 112 32.44 -12.53 23.15
C GLY A 112 31.49 -11.94 24.18
N VAL A 113 31.50 -10.60 24.39
CA VAL A 113 30.53 -9.88 25.22
C VAL A 113 29.41 -9.33 24.35
N LEU A 114 28.20 -9.17 24.89
CA LEU A 114 27.09 -8.57 24.15
C LEU A 114 27.31 -7.07 23.93
N PRO A 115 26.78 -6.48 22.83
CA PRO A 115 26.89 -5.05 22.54
C PRO A 115 26.48 -4.17 23.71
N GLY A 116 27.18 -3.04 23.87
CA GLY A 116 26.98 -2.06 24.93
C GLY A 116 26.18 -0.83 24.51
N SER A 117 26.12 0.17 25.42
CA SER A 117 25.16 1.28 25.36
C SER A 117 25.60 2.54 24.61
N ASP A 118 26.86 2.68 24.23
CA ASP A 118 27.35 3.90 23.57
C ASP A 118 27.45 3.71 22.04
N PRO A 119 26.34 3.96 21.29
CA PRO A 119 26.30 3.71 19.85
C PRO A 119 27.07 4.75 19.06
N GLU A 120 27.80 4.30 18.04
CA GLU A 120 28.44 5.15 17.05
C GLU A 120 27.48 5.46 15.89
N LEU A 121 27.48 6.70 15.37
CA LEU A 121 26.76 7.02 14.15
C LEU A 121 27.46 6.36 12.95
N PHE A 122 26.84 5.30 12.41
CA PHE A 122 27.36 4.58 11.25
C PHE A 122 27.01 5.31 9.94
N TYR A 123 25.76 5.76 9.78
CA TYR A 123 25.30 6.49 8.60
C TYR A 123 24.22 7.51 8.97
N LYS A 124 24.35 8.74 8.46
CA LYS A 124 23.39 9.82 8.74
C LYS A 124 22.22 9.77 7.77
N LEU A 125 20.98 9.76 8.29
CA LEU A 125 19.76 9.89 7.51
C LEU A 125 19.20 11.31 7.56
N PRO A 126 18.36 11.75 6.59
CA PRO A 126 17.80 13.11 6.54
C PRO A 126 16.95 13.52 7.74
N GLY A 127 16.45 12.54 8.52
CA GLY A 127 15.75 12.80 9.76
C GLY A 127 14.26 12.91 9.66
N GLY A 128 13.63 12.32 8.65
CA GLY A 128 12.18 12.12 8.62
C GLY A 128 11.76 11.04 9.60
N GLY A 129 10.75 11.32 10.41
CA GLY A 129 10.30 10.43 11.48
C GLY A 129 8.84 9.97 11.33
N GLY A 130 8.37 9.27 12.36
CA GLY A 130 7.04 8.71 12.44
C GLY A 130 6.90 7.38 11.71
N GLU A 131 5.68 6.97 11.47
CA GLU A 131 5.33 5.67 10.89
C GLU A 131 5.85 5.46 9.46
N HIS A 132 6.25 6.50 8.76
CA HIS A 132 6.78 6.46 7.39
C HIS A 132 8.26 6.86 7.34
N GLY A 133 8.98 6.64 8.41
CA GLY A 133 10.42 6.89 8.52
C GLY A 133 11.29 5.79 7.88
N PRO A 134 12.56 5.71 8.26
CA PRO A 134 13.42 4.58 7.93
C PRO A 134 13.09 3.39 8.83
N HIS A 135 13.16 2.18 8.27
CA HIS A 135 12.69 0.94 8.88
C HIS A 135 13.71 -0.19 8.74
N GLY A 136 13.28 -1.37 8.27
CA GLY A 136 14.09 -2.58 8.18
C GLY A 136 15.40 -2.39 7.44
N ILE A 137 16.43 -3.11 7.88
CA ILE A 137 17.76 -3.17 7.29
C ILE A 137 18.16 -4.63 7.08
N ARG A 138 18.71 -4.93 5.90
CA ARG A 138 19.21 -6.28 5.57
C ARG A 138 20.55 -6.17 4.87
N GLN A 139 21.43 -7.15 5.09
CA GLN A 139 22.65 -7.28 4.30
C GLN A 139 22.35 -8.05 3.02
N GLY A 140 22.74 -7.48 1.89
CA GLY A 140 22.62 -8.11 0.58
C GLY A 140 23.73 -9.14 0.32
N PRO A 141 23.59 -9.96 -0.74
CA PRO A 141 24.63 -10.92 -1.10
C PRO A 141 25.95 -10.28 -1.51
N ASP A 142 25.94 -9.00 -1.90
CA ASP A 142 27.08 -8.15 -2.21
C ASP A 142 27.78 -7.57 -0.97
N GLY A 143 27.29 -7.91 0.23
CA GLY A 143 27.80 -7.43 1.51
C GLY A 143 27.39 -6.00 1.90
N TRP A 144 26.65 -5.27 1.03
CA TRP A 144 26.13 -3.95 1.35
C TRP A 144 24.86 -4.03 2.19
N PHE A 145 24.54 -2.93 2.89
CA PHE A 145 23.34 -2.81 3.69
C PHE A 145 22.21 -2.15 2.90
N TYR A 146 21.03 -2.76 2.88
CA TYR A 146 19.83 -2.26 2.23
C TYR A 146 18.83 -1.82 3.28
N VAL A 147 18.33 -0.60 3.16
CA VAL A 147 17.44 0.02 4.15
C VAL A 147 16.12 0.41 3.49
N ALA A 148 15.02 -0.04 4.07
CA ALA A 148 13.68 0.40 3.71
C ALA A 148 13.45 1.82 4.25
N CYS A 149 13.22 2.77 3.36
CA CYS A 149 12.97 4.16 3.71
C CYS A 149 11.58 4.57 3.26
N GLY A 150 10.62 4.71 4.19
CA GLY A 150 9.29 5.23 3.89
C GLY A 150 9.36 6.67 3.37
N ASN A 151 8.26 7.14 2.75
CA ASN A 151 8.26 8.44 2.04
C ASN A 151 8.55 9.66 2.94
N ASN A 152 8.39 9.56 4.26
CA ASN A 152 8.76 10.63 5.19
C ASN A 152 10.25 10.65 5.55
N THR A 153 11.02 9.62 5.20
CA THR A 153 12.48 9.64 5.34
C THR A 153 13.11 10.72 4.47
N ARG A 154 12.48 11.02 3.31
CA ARG A 154 12.89 12.09 2.39
C ARG A 154 14.30 11.89 1.82
N ILE A 155 14.65 10.66 1.46
CA ILE A 155 15.89 10.39 0.74
C ILE A 155 15.88 11.15 -0.58
N GLY A 156 16.90 11.94 -0.80
CA GLY A 156 17.09 12.79 -1.98
C GLY A 156 18.45 12.56 -2.63
N ARG A 157 18.76 13.36 -3.66
CA ARG A 157 20.05 13.29 -4.36
C ARG A 157 21.26 13.47 -3.42
N ASP A 158 21.11 14.28 -2.36
CA ASP A 158 22.18 14.52 -1.38
C ASP A 158 22.55 13.27 -0.56
N ASN A 159 21.70 12.23 -0.60
CA ASN A 159 21.97 10.93 0.01
C ASN A 159 22.65 9.94 -0.95
N ILE A 160 23.01 10.36 -2.16
CA ILE A 160 23.69 9.55 -3.16
C ILE A 160 25.13 10.03 -3.26
N THR A 161 26.08 9.15 -2.93
CA THR A 161 27.51 9.49 -2.90
C THR A 161 28.28 8.91 -4.07
N THR A 162 27.68 7.99 -4.86
CA THR A 162 28.31 7.38 -6.03
C THR A 162 27.72 7.93 -7.32
N ALA A 163 28.52 7.96 -8.38
CA ALA A 163 28.07 8.41 -9.70
C ALA A 163 27.18 7.36 -10.43
N ASN A 164 27.22 6.13 -9.97
CA ASN A 164 26.55 5.00 -10.64
C ASN A 164 25.25 4.56 -9.96
N SER A 165 24.69 5.38 -9.06
CA SER A 165 23.42 5.04 -8.40
C SER A 165 22.34 4.69 -9.42
N PRO A 166 21.64 3.55 -9.29
CA PRO A 166 20.56 3.18 -10.20
C PRO A 166 19.46 4.23 -10.34
N ILE A 167 19.19 4.97 -9.27
CA ILE A 167 18.28 6.12 -9.25
C ILE A 167 19.07 7.38 -8.88
N GLU A 168 19.10 8.36 -9.77
CA GLU A 168 19.76 9.66 -9.52
C GLU A 168 18.85 10.66 -8.81
N ASN A 169 17.56 10.66 -9.13
CA ASN A 169 16.56 11.58 -8.60
C ASN A 169 15.45 10.79 -7.90
N PRO A 170 15.71 10.32 -6.67
CA PRO A 170 14.74 9.51 -5.93
C PRO A 170 13.50 10.33 -5.56
N SER A 171 12.36 9.65 -5.51
CA SER A 171 11.10 10.23 -5.10
C SER A 171 10.34 9.27 -4.19
N GLN A 172 9.62 9.82 -3.20
CA GLN A 172 8.78 9.07 -2.29
C GLN A 172 9.58 8.08 -1.41
N GLY A 173 9.00 6.92 -1.05
CA GLY A 173 9.73 5.86 -0.36
C GLY A 173 10.80 5.25 -1.27
N THR A 174 11.93 4.89 -0.68
CA THR A 174 13.11 4.41 -1.40
C THR A 174 13.73 3.19 -0.72
N ILE A 175 14.53 2.46 -1.46
CA ILE A 175 15.48 1.51 -0.88
C ILE A 175 16.88 2.10 -1.04
N LEU A 176 17.46 2.45 0.09
CA LEU A 176 18.81 2.99 0.20
C LEU A 176 19.80 1.84 0.40
N ARG A 177 20.87 1.81 -0.37
CA ARG A 177 21.98 0.86 -0.26
C ARG A 177 23.22 1.59 0.25
N ILE A 178 23.89 1.01 1.26
CA ILE A 178 25.02 1.63 1.98
C ILE A 178 26.18 0.64 2.02
N SER A 179 27.40 1.12 1.73
CA SER A 179 28.61 0.28 1.78
C SER A 179 28.91 -0.23 3.21
N PRO A 180 29.64 -1.36 3.35
CA PRO A 180 29.98 -1.93 4.66
C PRO A 180 30.74 -0.99 5.59
N ASP A 181 31.44 0.00 5.04
CA ASP A 181 32.15 1.03 5.81
C ASP A 181 31.35 2.32 6.05
N GLY A 182 30.08 2.36 5.62
CA GLY A 182 29.17 3.49 5.79
C GLY A 182 29.48 4.74 4.93
N LYS A 183 30.46 4.67 4.02
CA LYS A 183 30.95 5.85 3.28
C LYS A 183 30.28 6.06 1.92
N GLN A 184 29.77 5.00 1.30
CA GLN A 184 29.10 5.08 0.01
C GLN A 184 27.63 4.75 0.16
N SER A 185 26.80 5.39 -0.63
CA SER A 185 25.37 5.17 -0.65
C SER A 185 24.76 5.40 -2.03
N GLU A 186 23.73 4.61 -2.32
CA GLU A 186 23.01 4.57 -3.58
C GLU A 186 21.53 4.37 -3.32
N VAL A 187 20.69 4.83 -4.24
CA VAL A 187 19.27 4.49 -4.23
C VAL A 187 19.01 3.45 -5.32
N VAL A 188 18.60 2.26 -4.91
CA VAL A 188 18.38 1.14 -5.85
C VAL A 188 16.97 1.05 -6.40
N ALA A 189 15.97 1.55 -5.64
CA ALA A 189 14.58 1.56 -6.06
C ALA A 189 13.82 2.70 -5.36
N HIS A 190 12.72 3.16 -5.96
CA HIS A 190 11.90 4.25 -5.42
C HIS A 190 10.41 4.12 -5.78
N GLY A 191 9.61 5.12 -5.38
CA GLY A 191 8.19 5.15 -5.66
C GLY A 191 7.38 4.23 -4.76
N PHE A 192 7.83 4.01 -3.53
CA PHE A 192 7.07 3.35 -2.47
C PHE A 192 6.34 4.38 -1.58
N ARG A 193 5.34 3.91 -0.84
CA ARG A 193 4.72 4.71 0.21
C ARG A 193 5.39 4.49 1.56
N ASN A 194 5.28 3.29 2.09
CA ASN A 194 5.79 2.93 3.41
C ASN A 194 6.05 1.42 3.48
N GLN A 195 7.06 0.98 2.76
CA GLN A 195 7.61 -0.35 2.93
C GLN A 195 8.35 -0.41 4.26
N TYR A 196 8.02 -1.42 5.08
CA TYR A 196 8.57 -1.51 6.43
C TYR A 196 9.82 -2.38 6.50
N ASP A 197 9.88 -3.45 5.72
CA ASP A 197 10.99 -4.39 5.76
C ASP A 197 11.35 -4.93 4.38
N LEU A 198 12.47 -5.65 4.31
CA LEU A 198 13.10 -6.18 3.10
C LEU A 198 13.52 -7.63 3.31
N ALA A 199 13.49 -8.43 2.26
CA ALA A 199 14.05 -9.79 2.31
C ALA A 199 14.71 -10.18 0.99
N PHE A 200 15.85 -10.87 1.06
CA PHE A 200 16.53 -11.46 -0.10
C PHE A 200 16.24 -12.95 -0.21
N ASN A 201 15.95 -13.43 -1.42
CA ASN A 201 15.92 -14.85 -1.67
C ASN A 201 17.33 -15.42 -1.97
N GLN A 202 17.43 -16.74 -2.21
CA GLN A 202 18.70 -17.39 -2.49
C GLN A 202 19.41 -16.90 -3.76
N HIS A 203 18.66 -16.29 -4.69
CA HIS A 203 19.19 -15.73 -5.94
C HIS A 203 19.71 -14.29 -5.78
N GLY A 204 19.56 -13.66 -4.61
CA GLY A 204 19.90 -12.25 -4.39
C GLY A 204 18.79 -11.27 -4.80
N HIS A 205 17.62 -11.76 -5.21
CA HIS A 205 16.50 -10.89 -5.53
C HIS A 205 15.84 -10.36 -4.25
N LEU A 206 15.46 -9.10 -4.27
CA LEU A 206 14.94 -8.36 -3.13
C LEU A 206 13.42 -8.25 -3.17
N PHE A 207 12.77 -8.43 -2.03
CA PHE A 207 11.31 -8.36 -1.87
C PHE A 207 10.91 -7.40 -0.76
N THR A 208 9.72 -6.82 -0.89
CA THR A 208 9.13 -5.96 0.14
C THR A 208 7.61 -5.97 0.07
N PHE A 209 6.98 -5.46 1.14
CA PHE A 209 5.55 -5.28 1.27
C PHE A 209 5.26 -3.80 1.56
N ASP A 210 4.53 -3.12 0.66
CA ASP A 210 4.26 -1.69 0.71
C ASP A 210 2.79 -1.39 1.03
N SER A 211 2.53 -0.29 1.69
CA SER A 211 1.23 0.09 2.22
C SER A 211 0.27 0.63 1.15
N ASP A 212 -1.04 0.58 1.47
CA ASP A 212 -2.14 1.01 0.62
C ASP A 212 -2.26 2.55 0.51
N GLY A 213 -3.13 2.98 -0.39
CA GLY A 213 -3.54 4.37 -0.53
C GLY A 213 -4.64 4.75 0.46
N GLU A 214 -4.36 4.85 1.76
CA GLU A 214 -5.35 5.21 2.76
C GLU A 214 -6.24 6.39 2.35
N ARG A 215 -7.51 6.36 2.73
CA ARG A 215 -8.53 7.39 2.50
C ARG A 215 -9.06 7.50 1.07
N ASP A 216 -8.45 6.80 0.10
CA ASP A 216 -8.81 6.84 -1.32
C ASP A 216 -9.54 5.58 -1.80
N HIS A 217 -9.99 4.74 -0.88
CA HIS A 217 -10.66 3.49 -1.20
C HIS A 217 -11.83 3.70 -2.20
N GLN A 218 -11.87 2.90 -3.25
CA GLN A 218 -12.73 2.97 -4.43
C GLN A 218 -12.45 4.11 -5.42
N LEU A 219 -11.53 5.03 -5.13
CA LEU A 219 -11.10 5.99 -6.16
C LEU A 219 -10.28 5.29 -7.25
N PRO A 220 -10.29 5.77 -8.51
CA PRO A 220 -9.66 5.08 -9.65
C PRO A 220 -8.16 4.86 -9.54
N TRP A 221 -7.48 5.63 -8.71
CA TRP A 221 -6.03 5.51 -8.44
C TRP A 221 -5.71 4.77 -7.15
N TYR A 222 -6.73 4.25 -6.44
CA TYR A 222 -6.52 3.48 -5.24
C TYR A 222 -5.73 2.20 -5.53
N SER A 223 -4.83 1.86 -4.64
CA SER A 223 -4.10 0.59 -4.66
C SER A 223 -4.08 0.01 -3.27
N TYR A 224 -4.35 -1.28 -3.16
CA TYR A 224 -4.22 -2.04 -1.93
C TYR A 224 -2.77 -2.13 -1.46
N CYS A 225 -2.52 -2.69 -0.28
CA CYS A 225 -1.16 -3.08 0.13
C CYS A 225 -0.58 -4.06 -0.89
N ARG A 226 0.71 -3.90 -1.25
CA ARG A 226 1.32 -4.56 -2.41
C ARG A 226 2.60 -5.27 -2.05
N VAL A 227 2.71 -6.52 -2.46
CA VAL A 227 3.95 -7.29 -2.41
C VAL A 227 4.73 -7.07 -3.70
N PHE A 228 6.02 -6.75 -3.59
CA PHE A 228 6.89 -6.52 -4.73
C PHE A 228 8.11 -7.43 -4.74
N HIS A 229 8.49 -7.91 -5.93
CA HIS A 229 9.87 -8.10 -6.30
C HIS A 229 10.44 -6.72 -6.60
N VAL A 230 11.39 -6.26 -5.81
CA VAL A 230 12.00 -4.94 -5.97
C VAL A 230 12.87 -4.97 -7.22
N ARG A 231 12.53 -4.14 -8.21
CA ARG A 231 13.31 -4.04 -9.44
C ARG A 231 14.27 -2.87 -9.34
N VAL A 232 15.54 -3.14 -9.52
CA VAL A 232 16.59 -2.13 -9.46
C VAL A 232 16.39 -1.08 -10.57
N GLY A 233 16.46 0.20 -10.22
CA GLY A 233 16.16 1.31 -11.12
C GLY A 233 14.66 1.57 -11.32
N GLY A 234 13.78 0.76 -10.70
CA GLY A 234 12.34 0.80 -10.93
C GLY A 234 11.58 1.78 -10.03
N HIS A 235 10.48 2.31 -10.57
CA HIS A 235 9.48 3.09 -9.84
C HIS A 235 8.31 2.19 -9.45
N HIS A 236 8.00 2.08 -8.15
CA HIS A 236 7.00 1.14 -7.60
C HIS A 236 5.57 1.71 -7.50
N GLY A 237 5.30 2.80 -8.22
CA GLY A 237 3.95 3.30 -8.52
C GLY A 237 3.44 4.38 -7.58
N TRP A 238 3.97 4.55 -6.35
CA TRP A 238 3.46 5.55 -5.43
C TRP A 238 3.89 6.96 -5.83
N LEU A 239 2.91 7.84 -6.02
CA LEU A 239 3.08 9.26 -6.25
C LEU A 239 2.20 10.02 -5.24
N LEU A 240 2.82 10.76 -4.33
CA LEU A 240 2.09 11.56 -3.35
C LEU A 240 1.91 12.99 -3.89
N PRO A 241 0.72 13.40 -4.33
CA PRO A 241 0.50 14.75 -4.84
C PRO A 241 0.45 15.82 -3.74
N GLY A 242 0.15 15.43 -2.48
CA GLY A 242 0.06 16.36 -1.35
C GLY A 242 -0.29 15.65 -0.05
N HIS A 243 -0.45 16.42 1.06
CA HIS A 243 -0.61 15.87 2.41
C HIS A 243 -1.92 15.10 2.65
N GLN A 244 -2.92 15.25 1.80
CA GLN A 244 -4.26 14.69 2.04
C GLN A 244 -4.69 13.66 1.00
N ARG A 245 -3.86 13.36 0.02
CA ARG A 245 -4.17 12.51 -1.11
C ARG A 245 -3.01 11.60 -1.47
N SER A 246 -3.33 10.42 -1.95
CA SER A 246 -2.40 9.50 -2.59
C SER A 246 -2.75 9.32 -4.06
N PHE A 247 -1.76 8.97 -4.87
CA PHE A 247 -1.96 8.58 -6.25
C PHE A 247 -1.02 7.43 -6.59
N ASN A 248 -1.57 6.35 -7.14
CA ASN A 248 -0.77 5.26 -7.65
C ASN A 248 -0.73 5.30 -9.17
N ARG A 249 0.48 5.32 -9.72
CA ARG A 249 0.70 5.12 -11.15
C ARG A 249 0.20 3.73 -11.55
N PRO A 250 -0.51 3.60 -12.70
CA PRO A 250 -0.94 2.30 -13.19
C PRO A 250 0.22 1.31 -13.32
N PRO A 251 0.07 0.06 -12.83
CA PRO A 251 1.15 -0.94 -12.84
C PRO A 251 1.47 -1.49 -14.24
N TYR A 252 0.58 -1.30 -15.20
CA TYR A 252 0.76 -1.75 -16.58
C TYR A 252 1.55 -0.74 -17.45
N PHE A 253 2.00 0.38 -16.90
CA PHE A 253 2.93 1.26 -17.60
C PHE A 253 4.32 0.65 -17.61
N PHE A 254 5.02 0.73 -18.75
CA PHE A 254 6.35 0.15 -18.92
C PHE A 254 7.42 0.70 -17.96
N ASP A 255 7.21 1.89 -17.42
CA ASP A 255 8.06 2.56 -16.44
C ASP A 255 7.57 2.41 -14.99
N SER A 256 6.70 1.43 -14.73
CA SER A 256 6.21 1.07 -13.41
C SER A 256 6.50 -0.40 -13.11
N VAL A 257 6.91 -0.69 -11.88
CA VAL A 257 7.12 -2.08 -11.43
C VAL A 257 5.76 -2.70 -11.09
N ASP A 258 5.48 -3.89 -11.66
CA ASP A 258 4.28 -4.64 -11.32
C ASP A 258 4.43 -5.33 -9.95
N ARG A 259 3.30 -5.54 -9.30
CA ARG A 259 3.19 -6.19 -7.99
C ARG A 259 3.05 -7.70 -8.12
N LEU A 260 3.61 -8.44 -7.18
CA LEU A 260 3.46 -9.89 -7.07
C LEU A 260 2.12 -10.30 -6.45
N GLY A 261 1.53 -9.44 -5.64
CA GLY A 261 0.23 -9.66 -5.01
C GLY A 261 -0.34 -8.38 -4.43
N GLU A 262 -1.64 -8.40 -4.15
CA GLU A 262 -2.35 -7.37 -3.41
C GLU A 262 -3.03 -8.00 -2.21
N ILE A 263 -2.89 -7.33 -1.08
CA ILE A 263 -3.62 -7.63 0.14
C ILE A 263 -4.59 -6.48 0.37
N ASP A 264 -5.69 -6.73 1.02
CA ASP A 264 -6.64 -5.70 1.41
C ASP A 264 -5.99 -4.50 2.10
N ARG A 265 -6.78 -3.59 2.60
CA ARG A 265 -6.34 -2.44 3.39
C ARG A 265 -5.67 -2.95 4.66
N GLY A 266 -4.41 -2.61 4.90
CA GLY A 266 -3.67 -3.10 6.04
C GLY A 266 -2.48 -2.23 6.39
N SER A 267 -1.62 -2.73 7.26
CA SER A 267 -0.35 -2.09 7.63
C SER A 267 0.77 -3.11 7.44
N PRO A 268 1.50 -3.04 6.33
CA PRO A 268 2.69 -3.83 6.09
C PRO A 268 3.74 -3.66 7.17
N THR A 269 4.32 -4.78 7.62
CA THR A 269 5.41 -4.83 8.59
C THR A 269 6.48 -5.82 8.13
N GLY A 270 6.93 -6.75 8.95
CA GLY A 270 8.04 -7.66 8.66
C GLY A 270 7.88 -8.46 7.37
N VAL A 271 8.99 -8.68 6.68
CA VAL A 271 9.08 -9.46 5.46
C VAL A 271 10.28 -10.41 5.56
N GLU A 272 10.08 -11.71 5.24
CA GLU A 272 11.15 -12.70 5.31
C GLU A 272 11.02 -13.74 4.20
N VAL A 273 12.11 -14.07 3.52
CA VAL A 273 12.20 -15.22 2.61
C VAL A 273 12.74 -16.43 3.35
N TYR A 274 11.95 -17.50 3.39
CA TYR A 274 12.32 -18.69 4.14
C TYR A 274 13.44 -19.50 3.46
N ARG A 275 14.70 -19.22 3.81
CA ARG A 275 15.89 -19.87 3.26
C ARG A 275 16.44 -20.96 4.18
N HIS A 276 15.59 -21.76 4.81
CA HIS A 276 16.01 -22.85 5.70
C HIS A 276 15.34 -24.18 5.33
N THR A 277 15.90 -25.29 5.82
CA THR A 277 15.42 -26.63 5.47
C THR A 277 14.43 -27.24 6.44
N GLN A 278 14.11 -26.60 7.57
CA GLN A 278 13.19 -27.14 8.58
C GLN A 278 11.74 -27.22 8.05
N PHE A 279 11.23 -26.14 7.46
CA PHE A 279 9.85 -26.12 6.95
C PHE A 279 9.67 -27.02 5.73
N PRO A 280 8.47 -27.56 5.50
CA PRO A 280 8.15 -28.32 4.30
C PRO A 280 8.56 -27.62 3.01
N ARG A 281 8.91 -28.39 1.99
CA ARG A 281 9.48 -27.89 0.73
C ARG A 281 8.67 -26.75 0.09
N ARG A 282 7.34 -26.75 0.26
CA ARG A 282 6.46 -25.71 -0.33
C ARG A 282 6.72 -24.31 0.21
N TYR A 283 7.29 -24.19 1.41
CA TYR A 283 7.60 -22.90 2.05
C TYR A 283 9.02 -22.41 1.74
N ARG A 284 9.90 -23.30 1.28
CA ARG A 284 11.30 -22.97 1.07
C ARG A 284 11.44 -22.02 -0.11
N ASP A 285 12.29 -21.03 0.06
CA ASP A 285 12.49 -19.90 -0.85
C ASP A 285 11.19 -19.15 -1.21
N GLY A 286 10.19 -19.24 -0.36
CA GLY A 286 8.92 -18.51 -0.43
C GLY A 286 8.90 -17.33 0.54
N LEU A 287 8.03 -16.36 0.29
CA LEU A 287 7.94 -15.10 0.99
C LEU A 287 6.88 -15.14 2.09
N PHE A 288 7.30 -14.87 3.32
CA PHE A 288 6.44 -14.53 4.46
C PHE A 288 6.38 -13.03 4.62
N PHE A 289 5.21 -12.48 4.94
CA PHE A 289 5.04 -11.06 5.20
C PHE A 289 3.89 -10.81 6.16
N ALA A 290 4.08 -9.84 7.04
CA ALA A 290 3.18 -9.58 8.15
C ALA A 290 2.30 -8.34 7.91
N CYS A 291 1.06 -8.40 8.39
CA CYS A 291 0.13 -7.29 8.41
C CYS A 291 -0.30 -6.98 9.84
N TRP A 292 0.13 -5.84 10.34
CA TRP A 292 -0.14 -5.38 11.69
C TRP A 292 -1.64 -5.17 11.96
N THR A 293 -2.35 -4.53 11.04
CA THR A 293 -3.78 -4.19 11.19
C THR A 293 -4.69 -5.42 11.24
N TYR A 294 -4.41 -6.42 10.38
CA TYR A 294 -5.21 -7.65 10.35
C TYR A 294 -4.74 -8.72 11.31
N GLY A 295 -3.59 -8.50 11.98
CA GLY A 295 -3.03 -9.49 12.90
C GLY A 295 -2.73 -10.80 12.19
N ARG A 296 -1.99 -10.76 11.08
CA ARG A 296 -1.73 -11.94 10.24
C ARG A 296 -0.31 -11.97 9.72
N VAL A 297 0.20 -13.18 9.55
CA VAL A 297 1.35 -13.45 8.70
C VAL A 297 0.85 -14.20 7.47
N TYR A 298 1.16 -13.68 6.30
CA TYR A 298 0.84 -14.28 5.01
C TYR A 298 2.05 -15.01 4.45
N PHE A 299 1.78 -15.90 3.51
CA PHE A 299 2.79 -16.60 2.72
C PHE A 299 2.42 -16.57 1.23
N THR A 300 3.44 -16.41 0.38
CA THR A 300 3.31 -16.61 -1.07
C THR A 300 4.53 -17.33 -1.63
N PRO A 301 4.35 -18.35 -2.49
CA PRO A 301 5.49 -18.98 -3.17
C PRO A 301 6.10 -17.99 -4.17
N LEU A 302 7.42 -18.04 -4.32
CA LEU A 302 8.17 -17.29 -5.31
C LEU A 302 8.49 -18.20 -6.53
N THR A 303 7.58 -18.23 -7.50
CA THR A 303 7.74 -19.01 -8.73
C THR A 303 8.35 -18.12 -9.82
N PRO A 304 9.58 -18.38 -10.30
CA PRO A 304 10.21 -17.57 -11.34
C PRO A 304 9.37 -17.50 -12.61
N LYS A 305 9.29 -16.30 -13.21
CA LYS A 305 8.62 -16.04 -14.49
C LYS A 305 9.29 -14.88 -15.21
N GLY A 306 9.97 -15.19 -16.32
CA GLY A 306 10.77 -14.19 -17.03
C GLY A 306 11.91 -13.67 -16.16
N ASP A 307 12.02 -12.37 -16.08
CA ASP A 307 12.96 -11.63 -15.23
C ASP A 307 12.41 -11.27 -13.84
N SER A 308 11.28 -11.86 -13.45
CA SER A 308 10.62 -11.64 -12.17
C SER A 308 9.93 -12.93 -11.69
N TYR A 309 8.82 -12.81 -10.98
CA TYR A 309 8.08 -13.93 -10.39
C TYR A 309 6.62 -13.91 -10.81
N GLN A 310 5.99 -15.07 -10.81
CA GLN A 310 4.56 -15.20 -11.03
C GLN A 310 3.81 -14.63 -9.83
N ARG A 311 2.73 -13.89 -10.10
CA ARG A 311 1.77 -13.48 -9.08
C ARG A 311 0.99 -14.70 -8.59
N HIS A 312 0.90 -14.83 -7.27
CA HIS A 312 0.05 -15.80 -6.59
C HIS A 312 -0.83 -15.06 -5.58
N GLU A 313 -2.02 -15.59 -5.33
CA GLU A 313 -2.86 -15.12 -4.21
C GLU A 313 -2.20 -15.55 -2.90
N PRO A 314 -1.89 -14.63 -1.99
CA PRO A 314 -1.27 -14.96 -0.72
C PRO A 314 -2.20 -15.76 0.19
N GLU A 315 -1.65 -16.77 0.87
CA GLU A 315 -2.37 -17.54 1.88
C GLU A 315 -2.08 -17.01 3.29
N THR A 316 -3.07 -17.06 4.19
CA THR A 316 -2.85 -16.77 5.62
C THR A 316 -2.12 -17.93 6.25
N PHE A 317 -0.87 -17.70 6.67
CA PHE A 317 -0.03 -18.70 7.33
C PHE A 317 -0.25 -18.74 8.84
N LEU A 318 -0.38 -17.57 9.48
CA LEU A 318 -0.56 -17.44 10.92
C LEU A 318 -1.61 -16.37 11.20
N GLU A 319 -2.62 -16.70 11.99
CA GLU A 319 -3.61 -15.76 12.54
C GLU A 319 -4.06 -16.19 13.93
N PRO A 320 -4.52 -15.25 14.80
CA PRO A 320 -5.05 -15.63 16.11
C PRO A 320 -6.37 -16.41 15.97
N ALA A 321 -6.57 -17.37 16.87
CA ALA A 321 -7.86 -18.01 17.07
C ALA A 321 -8.62 -17.28 18.19
N GLY A 322 -9.80 -16.74 17.89
CA GLY A 322 -10.59 -15.97 18.86
C GLY A 322 -10.15 -14.51 18.98
N ASN A 323 -10.15 -13.98 20.20
CA ASN A 323 -9.96 -12.54 20.49
C ASN A 323 -8.55 -12.19 21.00
N LEU A 324 -7.54 -13.02 20.72
CA LEU A 324 -6.15 -12.70 21.09
C LEU A 324 -5.69 -11.50 20.25
N GLY A 325 -5.21 -10.46 20.93
CA GLY A 325 -4.53 -9.34 20.26
C GLY A 325 -3.20 -9.81 19.66
N PHE A 326 -3.06 -9.71 18.36
CA PHE A 326 -1.86 -10.08 17.62
C PHE A 326 -1.54 -9.01 16.58
N ALA A 327 -0.45 -8.31 16.80
CA ALA A 327 0.00 -7.20 15.97
C ALA A 327 1.44 -7.47 15.52
N PRO A 328 1.66 -8.36 14.52
CA PRO A 328 2.99 -8.76 14.11
C PRO A 328 3.74 -7.56 13.51
N SER A 329 4.94 -7.31 14.03
CA SER A 329 5.75 -6.15 13.67
C SER A 329 6.97 -6.51 12.83
N ASP A 330 7.58 -7.69 13.06
CA ASP A 330 8.75 -8.13 12.30
C ASP A 330 8.86 -9.67 12.24
N LEU A 331 9.66 -10.16 11.29
CA LEU A 331 9.88 -11.58 11.01
C LEU A 331 11.37 -11.88 10.87
N ALA A 332 11.85 -13.00 11.44
CA ALA A 332 13.19 -13.50 11.20
C ALA A 332 13.23 -15.03 11.26
N VAL A 333 14.03 -15.67 10.41
CA VAL A 333 14.29 -17.11 10.47
C VAL A 333 15.53 -17.36 11.31
N HIS A 334 15.41 -18.20 12.34
CA HIS A 334 16.53 -18.60 13.19
C HIS A 334 17.51 -19.47 12.38
N PRO A 335 18.77 -19.04 12.18
CA PRO A 335 19.67 -19.69 11.22
C PRO A 335 20.06 -21.11 11.62
N LEU A 336 20.12 -21.43 12.90
CA LEU A 336 20.53 -22.76 13.37
C LEU A 336 19.35 -23.75 13.43
N THR A 337 18.15 -23.28 13.80
CA THR A 337 16.99 -24.16 14.00
C THR A 337 16.01 -24.15 12.83
N GLY A 338 15.95 -23.07 12.06
CA GLY A 338 14.98 -22.86 10.98
C GLY A 338 13.59 -22.44 11.47
N ASP A 339 13.41 -22.15 12.75
CA ASP A 339 12.17 -21.64 13.28
C ASP A 339 11.91 -20.22 12.79
N LEU A 340 10.68 -19.90 12.46
CA LEU A 340 10.26 -18.53 12.12
C LEU A 340 9.88 -17.80 13.41
N PHE A 341 10.59 -16.72 13.70
CA PHE A 341 10.31 -15.83 14.82
C PHE A 341 9.43 -14.68 14.35
N VAL A 342 8.46 -14.32 15.18
CA VAL A 342 7.49 -13.25 14.90
C VAL A 342 7.43 -12.34 16.11
N SER A 343 7.87 -11.09 15.96
CA SER A 343 7.69 -10.08 17.01
C SER A 343 6.30 -9.45 16.95
N VAL A 344 5.81 -9.00 18.10
CA VAL A 344 4.49 -8.39 18.28
C VAL A 344 4.64 -7.10 19.05
N GLY A 345 4.03 -6.03 18.54
CA GLY A 345 4.07 -4.72 19.17
C GLY A 345 3.49 -3.62 18.27
N GLY A 346 3.84 -2.40 18.57
CA GLY A 346 3.40 -1.19 17.87
C GLY A 346 2.29 -0.45 18.61
N ARG A 347 2.42 0.88 18.69
CA ARG A 347 1.43 1.82 19.25
C ARG A 347 1.05 1.56 20.71
N GLY A 348 1.99 1.08 21.52
CA GLY A 348 1.77 0.78 22.95
C GLY A 348 0.98 -0.51 23.18
N THR A 349 0.99 -1.43 22.24
CA THR A 349 0.39 -2.76 22.43
C THR A 349 1.29 -3.67 23.26
N ARG A 350 0.72 -4.80 23.72
CA ARG A 350 1.49 -5.86 24.37
C ARG A 350 2.66 -6.31 23.49
N GLY A 351 3.87 -6.41 24.06
CA GLY A 351 5.02 -7.01 23.40
C GLY A 351 5.00 -8.53 23.50
N ALA A 352 5.54 -9.19 22.51
CA ALA A 352 5.86 -10.62 22.54
C ALA A 352 6.81 -10.99 21.41
N VAL A 353 7.50 -12.12 21.55
CA VAL A 353 8.15 -12.82 20.44
C VAL A 353 7.60 -14.24 20.40
N TYR A 354 7.03 -14.63 19.28
CA TYR A 354 6.57 -16.00 19.04
C TYR A 354 7.55 -16.75 18.16
N ARG A 355 7.68 -18.06 18.41
CA ARG A 355 8.48 -18.99 17.62
C ARG A 355 7.55 -20.00 16.95
N VAL A 356 7.57 -20.06 15.62
CA VAL A 356 6.85 -21.05 14.82
C VAL A 356 7.84 -22.10 14.33
N SER A 357 7.62 -23.35 14.68
CA SER A 357 8.47 -24.50 14.33
C SER A 357 7.69 -25.57 13.58
N TYR A 358 8.42 -26.38 12.80
CA TYR A 358 7.89 -27.60 12.20
C TYR A 358 8.66 -28.79 12.78
N PRO A 359 8.16 -29.42 13.86
CA PRO A 359 8.91 -30.43 14.63
C PRO A 359 9.40 -31.64 13.83
N GLU A 360 8.65 -32.03 12.78
CA GLU A 360 9.03 -33.13 11.87
C GLU A 360 10.10 -32.72 10.86
N GLY A 361 10.41 -31.42 10.75
CA GLY A 361 11.42 -30.91 9.83
C GLY A 361 12.83 -31.22 10.27
N GLN A 362 13.74 -31.37 9.32
CA GLN A 362 15.16 -31.51 9.63
C GLN A 362 15.72 -30.16 10.09
N LYS A 363 16.38 -30.15 11.23
CA LYS A 363 17.18 -29.02 11.68
C LYS A 363 18.51 -29.03 10.94
N ALA A 364 18.85 -27.98 10.20
CA ALA A 364 20.14 -27.81 9.58
C ALA A 364 21.17 -27.35 10.62
N ALA A 365 22.40 -27.82 10.49
CA ALA A 365 23.50 -27.36 11.34
C ALA A 365 23.98 -25.94 10.95
N THR A 366 23.72 -25.53 9.73
CA THR A 366 24.11 -24.22 9.18
C THR A 366 22.96 -23.63 8.36
N PRO A 367 22.83 -22.29 8.29
CA PRO A 367 21.84 -21.64 7.44
C PRO A 367 22.09 -21.94 5.97
N VAL A 368 21.02 -21.87 5.18
CA VAL A 368 21.15 -22.00 3.72
C VAL A 368 21.70 -20.68 3.17
N ALA A 369 22.92 -20.74 2.65
CA ALA A 369 23.61 -19.61 2.05
C ALA A 369 22.92 -19.15 0.73
N PHE A 370 23.28 -17.97 0.26
CA PHE A 370 22.97 -17.56 -1.10
C PHE A 370 23.61 -18.51 -2.12
N TYR A 371 22.95 -18.68 -3.27
CA TYR A 371 23.58 -19.39 -4.39
C TYR A 371 24.88 -18.69 -4.83
N GLU A 372 25.82 -19.45 -5.38
CA GLU A 372 27.08 -18.90 -5.88
C GLU A 372 26.87 -17.76 -6.89
N THR A 373 25.85 -17.89 -7.74
CA THR A 373 25.44 -16.84 -8.69
C THR A 373 25.00 -15.54 -7.99
N ALA A 374 24.39 -15.64 -6.82
CA ALA A 374 23.96 -14.47 -6.05
C ALA A 374 25.14 -13.77 -5.34
N GLN A 375 26.20 -14.50 -5.00
CA GLN A 375 27.40 -13.90 -4.39
C GLN A 375 28.13 -12.94 -5.35
N ASN A 376 27.95 -13.13 -6.65
CA ASN A 376 28.45 -12.22 -7.69
C ASN A 376 27.38 -11.23 -8.18
N TRP A 377 26.18 -11.21 -7.56
CA TRP A 377 25.11 -10.30 -7.94
C TRP A 377 25.47 -8.85 -7.65
N SER A 378 25.11 -7.98 -8.58
CA SER A 378 25.28 -6.55 -8.44
C SER A 378 23.98 -5.85 -8.87
N PRO A 379 23.48 -4.85 -8.08
CA PRO A 379 22.32 -4.09 -8.48
C PRO A 379 22.50 -3.33 -9.80
N HIS A 380 23.74 -3.06 -10.20
CA HIS A 380 24.02 -2.39 -11.47
C HIS A 380 23.77 -3.31 -12.68
N GLU A 381 23.92 -4.62 -12.50
CA GLU A 381 23.67 -5.61 -13.56
C GLU A 381 22.20 -6.04 -13.63
N ASP A 382 21.48 -5.96 -12.51
CA ASP A 382 20.05 -6.31 -12.40
C ASP A 382 19.11 -5.11 -12.64
N ARG A 383 19.65 -4.02 -13.17
CA ARG A 383 18.86 -2.82 -13.47
C ARG A 383 17.85 -3.10 -14.58
N ILE A 384 16.58 -2.68 -14.37
CA ILE A 384 15.59 -2.75 -15.45
C ILE A 384 16.08 -1.96 -16.66
N PRO A 385 15.91 -2.53 -17.89
CA PRO A 385 16.31 -1.85 -19.10
C PRO A 385 15.59 -0.50 -19.26
N GLU A 386 16.33 0.53 -19.62
CA GLU A 386 15.73 1.79 -19.99
C GLU A 386 14.96 1.62 -21.32
N VAL A 387 13.68 1.99 -21.32
CA VAL A 387 12.89 2.05 -22.54
C VAL A 387 13.20 3.36 -23.26
N PRO A 388 13.72 3.34 -24.49
CA PRO A 388 14.05 4.56 -25.20
C PRO A 388 12.81 5.45 -25.37
N ALA A 389 12.97 6.74 -25.05
CA ALA A 389 11.91 7.71 -25.22
C ALA A 389 11.53 7.86 -26.71
N LEU A 390 10.25 7.70 -27.04
CA LEU A 390 9.73 8.02 -28.36
C LEU A 390 9.42 9.53 -28.45
N SER A 391 9.70 10.13 -29.59
CA SER A 391 9.14 11.45 -29.88
C SER A 391 7.62 11.38 -29.93
N PRO A 392 6.90 12.49 -29.66
CA PRO A 392 5.44 12.51 -29.73
C PRO A 392 4.86 12.01 -31.06
N ALA A 393 5.52 12.34 -32.18
CA ALA A 393 5.11 11.88 -33.50
C ALA A 393 5.29 10.37 -33.69
N GLN A 394 6.39 9.81 -33.16
CA GLN A 394 6.62 8.36 -33.17
C GLN A 394 5.62 7.63 -32.27
N ALA A 395 5.35 8.16 -31.08
CA ALA A 395 4.37 7.59 -30.17
C ALA A 395 2.95 7.57 -30.79
N LEU A 396 2.54 8.67 -31.43
CA LEU A 396 1.25 8.73 -32.11
C LEU A 396 1.17 7.76 -33.30
N SER A 397 2.25 7.65 -34.09
CA SER A 397 2.34 6.66 -35.17
C SER A 397 2.30 5.22 -34.66
N LEU A 398 2.93 4.95 -33.50
CA LEU A 398 2.85 3.66 -32.83
C LEU A 398 1.41 3.33 -32.42
N PHE A 399 0.69 4.30 -31.83
CA PHE A 399 -0.71 4.14 -31.45
C PHE A 399 -1.60 3.78 -32.65
N GLU A 400 -1.46 4.53 -33.76
CA GLU A 400 -2.24 4.31 -34.98
C GLU A 400 -2.01 2.93 -35.60
N LYS A 401 -0.78 2.41 -35.54
CA LYS A 401 -0.39 1.11 -36.11
C LYS A 401 -0.62 -0.07 -35.19
N ALA A 402 -0.76 0.16 -33.88
CA ALA A 402 -0.87 -0.88 -32.87
C ALA A 402 -2.14 -1.71 -33.07
N LYS A 403 -1.99 -3.03 -32.99
CA LYS A 403 -3.09 -4.00 -33.09
C LYS A 403 -3.56 -4.50 -31.73
N ASP A 404 -2.72 -4.35 -30.70
CA ASP A 404 -2.98 -4.83 -29.34
C ASP A 404 -3.02 -3.67 -28.33
N SER A 405 -3.66 -3.95 -27.18
CA SER A 405 -3.87 -2.99 -26.11
C SER A 405 -2.56 -2.56 -25.44
N SER A 406 -1.62 -3.47 -25.24
CA SER A 406 -0.35 -3.18 -24.55
C SER A 406 0.49 -2.17 -25.34
N THR A 407 0.63 -2.38 -26.66
CA THR A 407 1.35 -1.44 -27.54
C THR A 407 0.68 -0.06 -27.58
N ARG A 408 -0.66 0.00 -27.57
CA ARG A 408 -1.38 1.29 -27.49
C ARG A 408 -1.16 1.99 -26.16
N ILE A 409 -1.20 1.28 -25.04
CA ILE A 409 -0.91 1.84 -23.71
C ILE A 409 0.53 2.37 -23.66
N THR A 410 1.49 1.65 -24.23
CA THR A 410 2.89 2.11 -24.34
C THR A 410 2.97 3.42 -25.13
N ALA A 411 2.30 3.53 -26.25
CA ALA A 411 2.25 4.75 -27.04
C ALA A 411 1.61 5.92 -26.28
N ILE A 412 0.49 5.68 -25.60
CA ILE A 412 -0.17 6.65 -24.71
C ILE A 412 0.80 7.12 -23.62
N ARG A 413 1.50 6.18 -22.98
CA ARG A 413 2.45 6.50 -21.90
C ARG A 413 3.59 7.40 -22.39
N HIS A 414 4.14 7.16 -23.59
CA HIS A 414 5.13 8.05 -24.19
C HIS A 414 4.59 9.47 -24.45
N LEU A 415 3.33 9.60 -24.88
CA LEU A 415 2.69 10.91 -25.05
C LEU A 415 2.51 11.64 -23.71
N MET A 416 2.15 10.93 -22.62
CA MET A 416 2.08 11.49 -21.27
C MET A 416 3.44 11.97 -20.78
N LEU A 417 4.50 11.16 -20.99
CA LEU A 417 5.88 11.53 -20.63
C LEU A 417 6.36 12.75 -21.41
N ALA A 418 6.00 12.87 -22.68
CA ALA A 418 6.34 14.04 -23.51
C ALA A 418 5.68 15.34 -22.99
N MET A 419 4.57 15.24 -22.25
CA MET A 419 3.92 16.36 -21.54
C MET A 419 4.43 16.53 -20.09
N GLY A 420 5.59 15.97 -19.75
CA GLY A 420 6.17 16.07 -18.42
C GLY A 420 5.55 15.16 -17.38
N ASP A 421 4.94 14.05 -17.82
CA ASP A 421 4.25 13.07 -16.99
C ASP A 421 2.89 13.53 -16.43
N ILE A 422 2.19 12.60 -15.80
CA ILE A 422 0.96 12.84 -15.03
C ILE A 422 1.26 13.81 -13.89
N SER A 423 0.51 14.90 -13.81
CA SER A 423 0.66 15.88 -12.74
C SER A 423 0.14 15.32 -11.42
N THR A 424 0.90 15.58 -10.37
CA THR A 424 0.51 15.36 -8.97
C THR A 424 0.23 16.67 -8.23
N ASN A 425 0.14 17.78 -8.96
CA ASN A 425 -0.12 19.11 -8.40
C ASN A 425 -1.60 19.28 -8.04
N GLU A 426 -1.91 19.55 -6.79
CA GLU A 426 -3.25 19.80 -6.26
C GLU A 426 -3.58 21.32 -6.17
N ALA A 427 -2.82 22.20 -6.85
CA ALA A 427 -2.94 23.65 -6.66
C ALA A 427 -4.34 24.21 -6.98
N ARG A 428 -5.14 23.52 -7.80
CA ARG A 428 -6.49 23.95 -8.21
C ARG A 428 -7.58 23.08 -7.58
N ARG A 429 -7.66 21.82 -7.98
CA ARG A 429 -8.66 20.84 -7.55
C ARG A 429 -7.96 19.51 -7.31
N ARG A 430 -8.49 18.71 -6.41
CA ARG A 430 -7.92 17.38 -6.08
C ARG A 430 -7.95 16.43 -7.28
N ILE A 431 -8.98 16.52 -8.11
CA ILE A 431 -9.13 15.71 -9.33
C ILE A 431 -8.18 16.11 -10.46
N ASP A 432 -7.50 17.26 -10.37
CA ASP A 432 -6.52 17.66 -11.38
C ASP A 432 -5.28 16.77 -11.33
N ALA A 433 -4.86 16.37 -10.13
CA ALA A 433 -3.79 15.39 -9.96
C ALA A 433 -4.22 14.03 -10.53
N GLY A 434 -3.36 13.45 -11.37
CA GLY A 434 -3.64 12.19 -12.05
C GLY A 434 -4.41 12.30 -13.37
N TYR A 435 -4.95 13.49 -13.72
CA TYR A 435 -5.76 13.74 -14.93
C TYR A 435 -5.31 14.95 -15.73
N THR A 436 -4.25 15.61 -15.32
CA THR A 436 -3.59 16.69 -16.04
C THR A 436 -2.12 16.36 -16.26
N ALA A 437 -1.46 17.08 -17.15
CA ALA A 437 -0.03 16.97 -17.39
C ALA A 437 0.75 18.05 -16.61
N ASN A 438 2.01 17.77 -16.26
CA ASN A 438 2.89 18.77 -15.63
C ASN A 438 3.23 19.91 -16.59
N ASN A 439 3.39 19.61 -17.90
CA ASN A 439 3.69 20.58 -18.95
C ASN A 439 2.87 20.28 -20.20
N PRO A 440 1.56 20.62 -20.24
CA PRO A 440 0.69 20.32 -21.37
C PRO A 440 1.13 21.04 -22.66
N ASP A 441 1.79 22.19 -22.53
CA ASP A 441 2.25 23.00 -23.68
C ASP A 441 3.55 22.46 -24.33
N ALA A 442 4.18 21.44 -23.74
CA ALA A 442 5.34 20.78 -24.34
C ALA A 442 5.00 20.02 -25.63
N LEU A 443 3.73 19.67 -25.83
CA LEU A 443 3.28 18.97 -27.03
C LEU A 443 2.88 19.98 -28.11
N ALA A 444 3.49 19.86 -29.32
CA ALA A 444 3.14 20.71 -30.44
C ALA A 444 1.63 20.62 -30.78
N GLU A 445 1.00 21.75 -31.07
CA GLU A 445 -0.46 21.84 -31.27
C GLU A 445 -0.95 20.89 -32.37
N GLU A 446 -0.19 20.71 -33.45
CA GLU A 446 -0.50 19.76 -34.51
C GLU A 446 -0.62 18.31 -33.98
N ILE A 447 0.36 17.87 -33.16
CA ILE A 447 0.36 16.55 -32.57
C ILE A 447 -0.79 16.41 -31.56
N ARG A 448 -1.04 17.44 -30.75
CA ARG A 448 -2.16 17.50 -29.82
C ARG A 448 -3.49 17.30 -30.50
N ARG A 449 -3.77 18.09 -31.57
CA ARG A 449 -5.01 17.99 -32.35
C ARG A 449 -5.16 16.64 -33.04
N LYS A 450 -4.07 16.13 -33.62
CA LYS A 450 -4.07 14.81 -34.24
C LYS A 450 -4.37 13.71 -33.19
N ALA A 451 -3.77 13.76 -32.02
CA ALA A 451 -4.06 12.83 -30.95
C ALA A 451 -5.55 12.86 -30.54
N ILE A 452 -6.11 14.05 -30.31
CA ILE A 452 -7.53 14.23 -29.98
C ILE A 452 -8.45 13.63 -31.08
N SER A 453 -8.07 13.68 -32.35
CA SER A 453 -8.87 13.11 -33.43
C SER A 453 -8.73 11.60 -33.61
N VAL A 454 -7.59 11.01 -33.22
CA VAL A 454 -7.29 9.58 -33.42
C VAL A 454 -7.70 8.70 -32.24
N LEU A 455 -7.49 9.18 -31.03
CA LEU A 455 -7.77 8.43 -29.79
C LEU A 455 -9.21 7.90 -29.70
N PRO A 456 -10.26 8.70 -30.08
CA PRO A 456 -11.64 8.25 -30.02
C PRO A 456 -11.93 6.98 -30.83
N SER A 457 -11.28 6.80 -31.97
CA SER A 457 -11.50 5.63 -32.85
C SER A 457 -11.14 4.28 -32.20
N ALA A 458 -10.25 4.30 -31.22
CA ALA A 458 -9.81 3.10 -30.47
C ALA A 458 -10.53 2.91 -29.12
N PHE A 459 -11.40 3.84 -28.75
CA PHE A 459 -12.16 3.75 -27.49
C PHE A 459 -13.36 2.81 -27.62
N ARG A 460 -13.60 2.02 -26.57
CA ARG A 460 -14.67 1.03 -26.47
C ARG A 460 -15.46 1.24 -25.18
N SER A 461 -16.56 1.97 -25.28
CA SER A 461 -17.42 2.30 -24.13
C SER A 461 -18.08 1.07 -23.48
N ASP A 462 -18.19 -0.05 -24.20
CA ASP A 462 -18.69 -1.32 -23.71
C ASP A 462 -17.70 -2.08 -22.79
N ARG A 463 -16.46 -1.58 -22.65
CA ARG A 463 -15.39 -2.15 -21.79
C ARG A 463 -14.82 -1.14 -20.81
N PRO A 464 -15.63 -0.55 -19.95
CA PRO A 464 -15.21 0.58 -19.12
C PRO A 464 -14.08 0.28 -18.12
N GLY A 465 -13.83 -0.99 -17.79
CA GLY A 465 -12.73 -1.40 -16.90
C GLY A 465 -11.44 -1.82 -17.61
N ASP A 466 -11.38 -1.77 -18.94
CA ASP A 466 -10.18 -2.12 -19.70
C ASP A 466 -9.10 -1.03 -19.54
N PRO A 467 -7.84 -1.39 -19.22
CA PRO A 467 -6.75 -0.42 -19.06
C PRO A 467 -6.56 0.53 -20.25
N GLN A 468 -6.72 0.04 -21.48
CA GLN A 468 -6.61 0.90 -22.66
C GLN A 468 -7.68 2.00 -22.65
N GLN A 469 -8.91 1.68 -22.25
CA GLN A 469 -10.01 2.66 -22.22
C GLN A 469 -9.76 3.72 -21.14
N TYR A 470 -9.26 3.29 -19.98
CA TYR A 470 -8.83 4.20 -18.92
C TYR A 470 -7.81 5.21 -19.44
N GLU A 471 -6.77 4.72 -20.10
CA GLU A 471 -5.65 5.59 -20.49
C GLU A 471 -5.97 6.43 -21.73
N ILE A 472 -6.85 6.00 -22.63
CA ILE A 472 -7.38 6.87 -23.70
C ILE A 472 -8.16 8.04 -23.09
N ALA A 473 -9.09 7.77 -22.15
CA ALA A 473 -9.87 8.82 -21.51
C ALA A 473 -8.99 9.79 -20.71
N ARG A 474 -8.01 9.26 -19.96
CA ARG A 474 -7.02 10.05 -19.22
C ARG A 474 -6.21 10.94 -20.15
N LEU A 475 -5.70 10.39 -21.25
CA LEU A 475 -4.91 11.17 -22.21
C LEU A 475 -5.76 12.25 -22.89
N LEU A 476 -7.03 11.97 -23.26
CA LEU A 476 -7.96 12.99 -23.76
C LEU A 476 -8.16 14.12 -22.74
N ALA A 477 -8.29 13.78 -21.46
CA ALA A 477 -8.37 14.77 -20.38
C ALA A 477 -7.09 15.60 -20.25
N MET A 478 -5.91 14.96 -20.24
CA MET A 478 -4.61 15.63 -20.17
C MET A 478 -4.34 16.55 -21.38
N LEU A 479 -4.85 16.18 -22.56
CA LEU A 479 -4.81 17.00 -23.78
C LEU A 479 -5.83 18.13 -23.76
N GLY A 480 -6.77 18.16 -22.81
CA GLY A 480 -7.88 19.11 -22.79
C GLY A 480 -8.76 18.98 -24.03
N ALA A 481 -9.18 17.76 -24.38
CA ALA A 481 -9.99 17.50 -25.57
C ALA A 481 -11.31 18.29 -25.54
N ASP A 482 -11.59 19.01 -26.66
CA ASP A 482 -12.69 19.96 -26.78
C ASP A 482 -13.72 19.54 -27.85
N THR A 483 -13.57 18.36 -28.43
CA THR A 483 -14.45 17.86 -29.49
C THR A 483 -15.70 17.18 -28.91
N ARG A 484 -16.85 17.33 -29.63
CA ARG A 484 -18.10 16.63 -29.28
C ARG A 484 -17.88 15.11 -29.22
N GLU A 485 -17.20 14.53 -30.20
CA GLU A 485 -16.92 13.10 -30.29
C GLU A 485 -16.18 12.58 -29.06
N ALA A 486 -15.09 13.26 -28.64
CA ALA A 486 -14.33 12.87 -27.46
C ALA A 486 -15.18 12.91 -26.18
N MET A 487 -16.05 13.92 -26.04
CA MET A 487 -16.97 14.02 -24.89
C MET A 487 -18.01 12.88 -24.89
N GLU A 488 -18.65 12.61 -26.03
CA GLU A 488 -19.71 11.61 -26.16
C GLU A 488 -19.19 10.18 -25.89
N ILE A 489 -18.02 9.83 -26.44
CA ILE A 489 -17.47 8.48 -26.22
C ILE A 489 -17.07 8.23 -24.76
N VAL A 490 -16.46 9.21 -24.09
CA VAL A 490 -16.08 9.08 -22.68
C VAL A 490 -17.33 9.01 -21.80
N ALA A 491 -18.34 9.85 -22.05
CA ALA A 491 -19.61 9.82 -21.33
C ALA A 491 -20.36 8.49 -21.53
N ALA A 492 -20.32 7.91 -22.72
CA ALA A 492 -20.96 6.63 -23.03
C ALA A 492 -20.39 5.42 -22.25
N ALA A 493 -19.20 5.56 -21.67
CA ALA A 493 -18.64 4.54 -20.78
C ALA A 493 -19.34 4.47 -19.40
N ILE A 494 -20.10 5.50 -19.05
CA ILE A 494 -20.87 5.58 -17.82
C ILE A 494 -22.28 5.03 -18.06
N ALA A 495 -22.49 3.75 -17.76
CA ALA A 495 -23.78 3.07 -17.93
C ALA A 495 -24.44 2.79 -16.59
N THR A 496 -25.73 2.45 -16.58
CA THR A 496 -26.47 2.10 -15.35
C THR A 496 -25.88 0.90 -14.62
N THR A 497 -25.18 0.01 -15.32
CA THR A 497 -24.58 -1.24 -14.82
C THR A 497 -23.06 -1.16 -14.65
N SER A 498 -22.41 -0.08 -15.04
CA SER A 498 -20.96 0.08 -14.89
C SER A 498 -20.54 0.18 -13.40
N HIS A 499 -19.30 -0.20 -13.12
CA HIS A 499 -18.76 -0.15 -11.75
C HIS A 499 -18.53 1.30 -11.33
N PRO A 500 -18.89 1.71 -10.10
CA PRO A 500 -18.79 3.11 -9.67
C PRO A 500 -17.37 3.68 -9.69
N THR A 501 -16.34 2.86 -9.48
CA THR A 501 -14.93 3.30 -9.64
C THR A 501 -14.62 3.71 -11.08
N HIS A 502 -15.16 2.98 -12.08
CA HIS A 502 -15.01 3.32 -13.49
C HIS A 502 -15.76 4.61 -13.82
N ASP A 503 -16.98 4.75 -13.30
CA ASP A 503 -17.77 5.98 -13.48
C ASP A 503 -17.03 7.20 -12.93
N ALA A 504 -16.46 7.08 -11.72
CA ALA A 504 -15.66 8.15 -11.12
C ALA A 504 -14.48 8.54 -12.03
N HIS A 505 -13.76 7.54 -12.59
CA HIS A 505 -12.66 7.80 -13.53
C HIS A 505 -13.12 8.65 -14.74
N TYR A 506 -14.21 8.24 -15.40
CA TYR A 506 -14.70 8.96 -16.56
C TYR A 506 -15.28 10.33 -16.21
N LEU A 507 -15.94 10.48 -15.06
CA LEU A 507 -16.39 11.79 -14.57
C LEU A 507 -15.20 12.72 -14.28
N PHE A 508 -14.09 12.20 -13.75
CA PHE A 508 -12.86 12.98 -13.53
C PHE A 508 -12.18 13.37 -14.86
N CYS A 509 -12.16 12.48 -15.84
CA CYS A 509 -11.68 12.81 -17.20
C CYS A 509 -12.54 13.93 -17.81
N LEU A 510 -13.86 13.77 -17.82
CA LEU A 510 -14.79 14.78 -18.35
C LEU A 510 -14.66 16.14 -17.64
N ALA A 511 -14.32 16.14 -16.34
CA ALA A 511 -14.07 17.36 -15.57
C ALA A 511 -12.85 18.17 -16.06
N GLN A 512 -11.96 17.58 -16.86
CA GLN A 512 -10.78 18.23 -17.46
C GLN A 512 -10.99 18.62 -18.94
N MET A 513 -12.04 18.11 -19.56
CA MET A 513 -12.29 18.29 -21.01
C MET A 513 -13.22 19.49 -21.23
N PRO A 514 -12.82 20.54 -21.99
CA PRO A 514 -13.66 21.75 -22.20
C PRO A 514 -14.73 21.63 -23.30
N GLY A 515 -14.91 20.43 -23.87
CA GLY A 515 -15.86 20.22 -24.98
C GLY A 515 -17.34 20.46 -24.64
N PRO A 516 -18.22 20.50 -25.66
CA PRO A 516 -19.65 20.81 -25.51
C PRO A 516 -20.38 19.73 -24.70
N ARG A 517 -21.30 20.16 -23.80
CA ARG A 517 -21.98 19.29 -22.82
C ARG A 517 -23.50 19.29 -22.91
N GLU A 518 -24.10 20.15 -23.71
CA GLU A 518 -25.55 20.37 -23.73
C GLU A 518 -26.32 19.06 -23.99
N ALA A 519 -25.83 18.25 -24.94
CA ALA A 519 -26.44 16.97 -25.30
C ALA A 519 -26.24 15.90 -24.19
N LEU A 520 -25.19 16.03 -23.39
CA LEU A 520 -24.81 15.06 -22.32
C LEU A 520 -25.33 15.45 -20.94
N ARG A 521 -25.95 16.62 -20.81
CA ARG A 521 -26.35 17.22 -19.53
C ARG A 521 -27.19 16.28 -18.66
N ALA A 522 -28.21 15.67 -19.25
CA ALA A 522 -29.11 14.79 -18.54
C ALA A 522 -28.40 13.50 -18.07
N ASP A 523 -27.55 12.94 -18.91
CA ASP A 523 -26.80 11.71 -18.61
C ASP A 523 -25.74 11.97 -17.54
N LEU A 524 -25.03 13.10 -17.59
CA LEU A 524 -24.07 13.50 -16.55
C LEU A 524 -24.76 13.78 -15.22
N ALA A 525 -25.91 14.45 -15.22
CA ALA A 525 -26.70 14.66 -14.01
C ALA A 525 -27.13 13.31 -13.39
N ALA A 526 -27.61 12.38 -14.21
CA ALA A 526 -27.99 11.04 -13.75
C ALA A 526 -26.77 10.23 -13.25
N ALA A 527 -25.61 10.35 -13.89
CA ALA A 527 -24.38 9.69 -13.47
C ALA A 527 -23.94 10.16 -12.07
N PHE A 528 -23.88 11.47 -11.82
CA PHE A 528 -23.55 12.02 -10.51
C PHE A 528 -24.58 11.60 -9.43
N LEU A 529 -25.87 11.66 -9.71
CA LEU A 529 -26.89 11.23 -8.77
C LEU A 529 -26.87 9.73 -8.49
N GLY A 530 -26.52 8.92 -9.48
CA GLY A 530 -26.60 7.45 -9.41
C GLY A 530 -25.38 6.75 -8.81
N ILE A 531 -24.21 7.41 -8.78
CA ILE A 531 -22.92 6.73 -8.48
C ILE A 531 -22.88 6.10 -7.07
N ASP A 532 -23.35 6.81 -6.04
CA ASP A 532 -23.37 6.30 -4.67
C ASP A 532 -24.42 5.19 -4.46
N ARG A 533 -25.49 5.18 -5.26
CA ARG A 533 -26.44 4.05 -5.29
C ARG A 533 -25.79 2.79 -5.82
N LYS A 534 -24.92 2.90 -6.84
CA LYS A 534 -24.14 1.77 -7.37
C LYS A 534 -23.19 1.21 -6.32
N LEU A 535 -22.47 2.06 -5.56
CA LEU A 535 -21.63 1.62 -4.44
C LEU A 535 -22.41 0.79 -3.43
N ARG A 536 -23.57 1.29 -2.99
CA ARG A 536 -24.41 0.58 -2.02
C ARG A 536 -24.94 -0.74 -2.56
N LYS A 537 -25.41 -0.75 -3.83
CA LYS A 537 -25.86 -1.98 -4.48
C LYS A 537 -24.74 -3.03 -4.55
N ALA A 538 -23.53 -2.61 -4.81
CA ALA A 538 -22.35 -3.46 -4.86
C ALA A 538 -21.74 -3.76 -3.48
N ARG A 539 -22.28 -3.19 -2.39
CA ARG A 539 -21.76 -3.30 -1.01
C ARG A 539 -20.30 -2.84 -0.88
N LEU A 540 -19.93 -1.84 -1.66
CA LEU A 540 -18.58 -1.25 -1.63
C LEU A 540 -18.51 -0.16 -0.57
N LEU A 541 -17.49 -0.21 0.25
CA LEU A 541 -17.18 0.82 1.22
C LEU A 541 -16.24 1.84 0.58
N THR A 542 -16.46 3.11 0.87
CA THR A 542 -15.57 4.20 0.45
C THR A 542 -14.90 4.81 1.67
N ASP A 543 -13.89 5.62 1.42
CA ASP A 543 -13.26 6.42 2.45
C ASP A 543 -13.53 7.92 2.21
N ARG A 544 -13.05 8.76 3.13
CA ARG A 544 -13.38 10.19 3.21
C ARG A 544 -13.09 11.00 1.93
N ASN A 545 -12.15 10.57 1.10
CA ASN A 545 -11.78 11.30 -0.10
C ASN A 545 -12.74 11.03 -1.28
N TRP A 546 -13.57 9.99 -1.24
CA TRP A 546 -14.55 9.69 -2.28
C TRP A 546 -15.50 10.86 -2.54
N SER A 547 -16.24 11.27 -1.51
CA SER A 547 -17.24 12.35 -1.64
C SER A 547 -16.61 13.70 -1.97
N VAL A 548 -15.39 13.96 -1.49
CA VAL A 548 -14.67 15.21 -1.78
C VAL A 548 -14.28 15.28 -3.25
N ASN A 549 -13.73 14.21 -3.82
CA ASN A 549 -13.33 14.19 -5.23
C ASN A 549 -14.54 14.22 -6.17
N LEU A 550 -15.65 13.56 -5.83
CA LEU A 550 -16.89 13.68 -6.60
C LEU A 550 -17.47 15.08 -6.58
N LYS A 551 -17.41 15.79 -5.45
CA LYS A 551 -17.80 17.21 -5.38
C LYS A 551 -16.93 18.09 -6.26
N ASP A 552 -15.62 17.88 -6.27
CA ASP A 552 -14.70 18.60 -7.16
C ASP A 552 -15.05 18.38 -8.63
N ALA A 553 -15.36 17.14 -9.01
CA ALA A 553 -15.78 16.80 -10.37
C ALA A 553 -17.11 17.45 -10.75
N LEU A 554 -18.10 17.40 -9.86
CA LEU A 554 -19.39 18.07 -10.09
C LEU A 554 -19.21 19.59 -10.16
N GLN A 555 -18.41 20.21 -9.30
CA GLN A 555 -18.14 21.63 -9.37
C GLN A 555 -17.51 22.03 -10.71
N ALA A 556 -16.57 21.20 -11.22
CA ALA A 556 -16.00 21.42 -12.56
C ALA A 556 -17.07 21.31 -13.65
N GLN A 557 -17.94 20.31 -13.58
CA GLN A 557 -19.06 20.15 -14.50
C GLN A 557 -19.98 21.37 -14.48
N LEU A 558 -20.33 21.86 -13.28
CA LEU A 558 -21.17 23.05 -13.11
C LEU A 558 -20.51 24.34 -13.61
N ASN A 559 -19.18 24.44 -13.54
CA ASN A 559 -18.45 25.59 -14.10
C ASN A 559 -18.50 25.59 -15.64
N PHE A 560 -18.47 24.43 -16.28
CA PHE A 560 -18.59 24.30 -17.72
C PHE A 560 -20.04 24.42 -18.22
N ASP A 561 -20.99 23.81 -17.49
CA ASP A 561 -22.42 23.84 -17.83
C ASP A 561 -23.27 23.98 -16.55
N PRO A 562 -23.55 25.23 -16.12
CA PRO A 562 -24.37 25.50 -14.93
C PRO A 562 -25.80 24.91 -15.00
N ALA A 563 -26.33 24.66 -16.20
CA ALA A 563 -27.67 24.07 -16.37
C ALA A 563 -27.74 22.60 -15.91
N THR A 564 -26.61 21.92 -15.74
CA THR A 564 -26.56 20.61 -15.10
C THR A 564 -27.19 20.61 -13.70
N ALA A 565 -27.04 21.72 -12.94
CA ALA A 565 -27.67 21.88 -11.62
C ALA A 565 -29.20 21.77 -11.68
N SER A 566 -29.81 22.42 -12.68
CA SER A 566 -31.26 22.34 -12.90
C SER A 566 -31.69 20.92 -13.30
N SER A 567 -30.92 20.26 -14.17
CA SER A 567 -31.19 18.85 -14.54
C SER A 567 -31.12 17.91 -13.34
N MET A 568 -30.18 18.12 -12.43
CA MET A 568 -30.10 17.33 -11.18
C MET A 568 -31.31 17.59 -10.27
N ALA A 569 -31.67 18.88 -10.06
CA ALA A 569 -32.75 19.25 -9.17
C ALA A 569 -34.14 18.81 -9.70
N GLN A 570 -34.30 18.71 -11.02
CA GLN A 570 -35.53 18.27 -11.69
C GLN A 570 -35.57 16.78 -12.01
N SER A 571 -34.52 16.02 -11.63
CA SER A 571 -34.51 14.58 -11.83
C SER A 571 -35.71 13.93 -11.12
N GLY A 572 -36.39 13.02 -11.80
CA GLY A 572 -37.50 12.26 -11.23
C GLY A 572 -37.07 11.25 -10.16
N ASP A 573 -35.77 10.97 -10.07
CA ASP A 573 -35.20 10.00 -9.13
C ASP A 573 -33.89 10.56 -8.52
N ILE A 574 -33.95 10.95 -7.26
CA ILE A 574 -32.81 11.50 -6.50
C ILE A 574 -32.53 10.60 -5.31
N PRO A 575 -31.48 9.76 -5.38
CA PRO A 575 -31.12 8.87 -4.29
C PRO A 575 -30.69 9.64 -3.02
N PRO A 576 -31.12 9.23 -1.81
CA PRO A 576 -30.65 9.86 -0.58
C PRO A 576 -29.13 9.86 -0.39
N ALA A 577 -28.43 8.88 -0.95
CA ALA A 577 -26.98 8.80 -0.91
C ALA A 577 -26.27 9.93 -1.66
N SER A 578 -26.94 10.58 -2.65
CA SER A 578 -26.36 11.69 -3.43
C SER A 578 -26.45 13.05 -2.74
N ALA A 579 -27.02 13.14 -1.53
CA ALA A 579 -27.28 14.39 -0.80
C ALA A 579 -26.03 15.27 -0.65
N HIS A 580 -24.85 14.67 -0.48
CA HIS A 580 -23.61 15.43 -0.36
C HIS A 580 -23.28 16.25 -1.64
N LEU A 581 -23.64 15.75 -2.83
CA LEU A 581 -23.46 16.46 -4.10
C LEU A 581 -24.45 17.60 -4.27
N LEU A 582 -25.69 17.41 -3.82
CA LEU A 582 -26.75 18.42 -3.90
C LEU A 582 -26.44 19.68 -3.06
N SER A 583 -25.49 19.60 -2.14
CA SER A 583 -25.02 20.75 -1.37
C SER A 583 -24.36 21.84 -2.23
N LEU A 584 -24.00 21.54 -3.48
CA LEU A 584 -23.42 22.48 -4.46
C LEU A 584 -24.49 23.27 -5.25
N LEU A 585 -25.76 22.87 -5.18
CA LEU A 585 -26.86 23.49 -5.90
C LEU A 585 -27.34 24.78 -5.20
N ALA A 586 -28.07 25.63 -5.92
CA ALA A 586 -28.73 26.81 -5.33
C ALA A 586 -29.84 26.37 -4.35
N LYS A 587 -30.23 27.25 -3.42
CA LYS A 587 -31.18 26.89 -2.35
C LYS A 587 -32.57 26.46 -2.86
N ASP A 588 -33.08 27.09 -3.89
CA ASP A 588 -34.35 26.72 -4.53
C ASP A 588 -34.25 25.32 -5.21
N GLN A 589 -33.13 25.05 -5.86
CA GLN A 589 -32.82 23.74 -6.43
C GLN A 589 -32.66 22.67 -5.34
N GLN A 590 -32.04 22.99 -4.21
CA GLN A 590 -31.91 22.08 -3.07
C GLN A 590 -33.29 21.71 -2.50
N SER A 591 -34.21 22.67 -2.40
CA SER A 591 -35.58 22.41 -1.92
C SER A 591 -36.36 21.53 -2.92
N SER A 592 -36.22 21.75 -4.22
CA SER A 592 -36.79 20.90 -5.27
C SER A 592 -36.25 19.47 -5.19
N ALA A 593 -34.93 19.34 -5.05
CA ALA A 593 -34.27 18.03 -4.90
C ALA A 593 -34.71 17.30 -3.61
N ALA A 594 -34.86 18.01 -2.48
CA ALA A 594 -35.35 17.44 -1.23
C ALA A 594 -36.77 16.91 -1.37
N ALA A 595 -37.64 17.63 -2.08
CA ALA A 595 -39.02 17.17 -2.35
C ALA A 595 -39.06 15.89 -3.20
N THR A 596 -38.17 15.74 -4.18
CA THR A 596 -38.05 14.48 -4.95
C THR A 596 -37.42 13.37 -4.10
N MET A 597 -36.33 13.65 -3.38
CA MET A 597 -35.66 12.69 -2.51
C MET A 597 -36.59 12.12 -1.42
N SER A 598 -37.53 12.96 -0.92
CA SER A 598 -38.49 12.53 0.10
C SER A 598 -39.41 11.37 -0.33
N ARG A 599 -39.47 11.07 -1.63
CA ARG A 599 -40.23 9.95 -2.19
C ARG A 599 -39.47 8.62 -2.15
N ALA A 600 -38.15 8.67 -1.80
CA ALA A 600 -37.34 7.46 -1.73
C ALA A 600 -37.81 6.54 -0.61
N GLU A 601 -38.06 5.28 -0.95
CA GLU A 601 -38.48 4.28 0.04
C GLU A 601 -37.31 3.62 0.78
N THR A 602 -36.14 3.60 0.18
CA THR A 602 -34.92 2.92 0.68
C THR A 602 -33.67 3.71 0.32
N GLY A 603 -32.51 3.22 0.76
CA GLY A 603 -31.22 3.82 0.41
C GLY A 603 -30.89 5.09 1.21
N TRP A 604 -31.51 5.29 2.35
CA TRP A 604 -31.23 6.41 3.23
C TRP A 604 -29.81 6.36 3.79
N ALA A 605 -29.21 7.53 3.95
CA ALA A 605 -27.92 7.78 4.56
C ALA A 605 -28.04 8.95 5.54
N ARG A 606 -27.09 9.09 6.45
CA ARG A 606 -27.02 10.22 7.36
C ARG A 606 -27.16 11.55 6.62
N GLU A 607 -26.43 11.71 5.53
CA GLU A 607 -26.40 12.92 4.70
C GLU A 607 -27.76 13.19 4.04
N GLY A 608 -28.45 12.13 3.58
CA GLY A 608 -29.79 12.23 2.99
C GLY A 608 -30.85 12.66 4.02
N ILE A 609 -30.79 12.10 5.23
CA ILE A 609 -31.67 12.47 6.34
C ILE A 609 -31.47 13.94 6.68
N ALA A 610 -30.24 14.37 6.93
CA ALA A 610 -29.90 15.76 7.24
C ALA A 610 -30.26 16.74 6.11
N PHE A 611 -30.17 16.29 4.84
CA PHE A 611 -30.52 17.11 3.68
C PHE A 611 -32.04 17.38 3.62
N VAL A 612 -32.87 16.35 3.74
CA VAL A 612 -34.35 16.54 3.71
C VAL A 612 -34.82 17.29 4.94
N GLU A 613 -34.25 17.06 6.12
CA GLU A 613 -34.55 17.83 7.33
C GLU A 613 -34.32 19.32 7.13
N LYS A 614 -33.24 19.68 6.44
CA LYS A 614 -32.84 21.08 6.22
C LYS A 614 -33.63 21.79 5.13
N TYR A 615 -33.98 21.10 4.06
CA TYR A 615 -34.48 21.73 2.82
C TYR A 615 -35.92 21.36 2.46
N LEU A 616 -36.51 20.34 3.08
CA LEU A 616 -37.91 20.00 2.91
C LEU A 616 -38.76 20.87 3.84
N PRO A 617 -39.89 21.46 3.35
CA PRO A 617 -40.83 22.19 4.22
C PRO A 617 -41.28 21.33 5.39
N SER A 618 -41.36 21.91 6.59
CA SER A 618 -41.72 21.19 7.84
C SER A 618 -43.05 20.44 7.75
N GLY A 619 -44.02 20.98 6.97
CA GLY A 619 -45.32 20.33 6.74
C GLY A 619 -45.26 19.04 5.90
N ASP A 620 -44.15 18.81 5.16
CA ASP A 620 -43.94 17.64 4.33
C ASP A 620 -43.13 16.53 5.02
N LEU A 621 -42.44 16.83 6.13
CA LEU A 621 -41.65 15.86 6.90
C LEU A 621 -42.43 14.61 7.33
N PRO A 622 -43.72 14.67 7.72
CA PRO A 622 -44.49 13.49 8.08
C PRO A 622 -44.57 12.43 6.97
N ARG A 623 -44.40 12.83 5.72
CA ARG A 623 -44.38 11.88 4.57
C ARG A 623 -43.22 10.91 4.62
N LEU A 624 -42.11 11.26 5.31
CA LEU A 624 -40.92 10.45 5.47
C LEU A 624 -41.07 9.34 6.53
N LEU A 625 -42.02 9.44 7.42
CA LEU A 625 -42.18 8.50 8.55
C LEU A 625 -42.22 7.03 8.14
N PRO A 626 -42.92 6.61 7.06
CA PRO A 626 -42.92 5.21 6.65
C PRO A 626 -41.54 4.73 6.19
N ALA A 627 -40.80 5.57 5.46
CA ALA A 627 -39.44 5.23 4.97
C ALA A 627 -38.43 5.21 6.13
N PHE A 628 -38.53 6.17 7.05
CA PHE A 628 -37.65 6.26 8.22
C PHE A 628 -37.89 5.16 9.24
N ARG A 629 -39.14 4.69 9.42
CA ARG A 629 -39.43 3.49 10.23
C ARG A 629 -38.76 2.26 9.64
N ARG A 630 -38.84 2.03 8.31
CA ARG A 630 -38.14 0.93 7.65
C ARG A 630 -36.61 1.04 7.79
N ALA A 631 -36.06 2.24 7.67
CA ALA A 631 -34.62 2.46 7.86
C ALA A 631 -34.20 2.22 9.33
N TRP A 632 -35.01 2.63 10.29
CA TRP A 632 -34.79 2.35 11.72
C TRP A 632 -34.70 0.84 12.02
N GLU A 633 -35.58 0.05 11.40
CA GLU A 633 -35.61 -1.39 11.61
C GLU A 633 -34.44 -2.12 10.93
N LYS A 634 -34.12 -1.71 9.68
CA LYS A 634 -33.20 -2.45 8.81
C LYS A 634 -31.74 -1.96 8.85
N GLU A 635 -31.53 -0.71 9.26
CA GLU A 635 -30.22 -0.04 9.23
C GLU A 635 -29.86 0.55 10.62
N PRO A 636 -29.46 -0.28 11.60
CA PRO A 636 -29.14 0.17 12.95
C PRO A 636 -28.21 1.38 13.06
N PRO A 637 -27.19 1.55 12.19
CA PRO A 637 -26.31 2.72 12.23
C PRO A 637 -27.02 4.06 11.97
N LEU A 638 -28.20 4.06 11.35
CA LEU A 638 -28.97 5.29 11.09
C LEU A 638 -29.86 5.72 12.27
N ARG A 639 -30.10 4.86 13.25
CA ARG A 639 -31.00 5.16 14.38
C ARG A 639 -30.69 6.48 15.10
N PRO A 640 -29.44 6.83 15.41
CA PRO A 640 -29.13 8.11 16.05
C PRO A 640 -29.57 9.34 15.24
N HIS A 641 -29.68 9.20 13.91
CA HIS A 641 -30.07 10.29 13.01
C HIS A 641 -31.57 10.36 12.76
N LEU A 642 -32.32 9.32 13.17
CA LEU A 642 -33.77 9.19 13.00
C LEU A 642 -34.56 9.47 14.30
N VAL A 643 -33.87 9.69 15.42
CA VAL A 643 -34.52 9.89 16.74
C VAL A 643 -35.42 11.12 16.77
N ASN A 644 -35.14 12.13 15.95
CA ASN A 644 -35.88 13.41 15.96
C ASN A 644 -37.10 13.38 15.01
N PHE A 645 -37.36 12.30 14.32
CA PHE A 645 -38.51 12.09 13.43
C PHE A 645 -39.50 11.12 14.05
#